data_a29eb6d4b975b8693407334eb81f9398
#
_entry.id   a29eb6d4b975b8693407334eb81f9398
#
_cell.length_a   1.000
_cell.length_b   1.000
_cell.length_c   1.000
_cell.angle_alpha   90.00
_cell.angle_beta   90.00
_cell.angle_gamma   90.00
#
_symmetry.space_group_name_H-M   'P 1'
#
loop_
_entity.id
_entity.type
_entity.pdbx_description
1 polymer ?
#
loop_
_entity_poly.entity_id
_entity_poly.type
_entity_poly.pdbx_seq_one_letter_code
_entity_poly.pdbx_strand_id
1 'polypeptide(L)'
;MRKLLKPKWLFLFFWGIVVLASIVILPNITTFVNEQTTMPQNQRTTAKYQQQWGHGLADTRSLTLVFSNPNGKLTKTQHRQITKVLAKLNRKADTYGLVQLRTVTGMTNDRQLLRSNDGSTELALAAVQTSRADLPIIANQLNNAIAADGLTTSVTSSDLVYQQHVLRQGRALLVVYLIGTVITLMILGLIFKSLLVPLLNLGCQAVTLITTVSFITNSHLVWHWPLTASALGLAGLVCLLLTPILTWSFMRAYWRSAADETPEAVGLKILTTHYRQWGLTIIPLMLIMLIAHWTAFITLASAWTIAVALMITLLAVPTLNDAFVGWLGDSLFWPGTNAWQPRSHNLWGQLSRFSHWQPALGIVASALLIVPGILSANQQFADDNLRPWQQGQLTNAELGQQLVQAHFGTGATGPITITLQGTQNLTNQRALQTIDQLTRQLTAVPNVNRVISVTRPTGQPIASFYVNHQLSAINIDLAGKQTSVAQLQRTLASDQKTLKQAATSKHTKSVDQLSDRINDLADLNDQLNDQLQTVDKLLTPSADNKQPTEQTDAEQLHRALRKLDRLTSRTTTALDHLVSAQTAVATEAGHLDHHVHDVTQSLKQTTAPFKTLLASLAATHSYLESLADSEVGRSFYLPANAATNQVYQNSLFTNVSSDSNMTQLTVLLKTAPGDQASRQTLRQLEAVTHASLLATPLKAVKITTTGITAQQQARHQLVNQHALKWTVGVVGILVIALWLGLRSFLLSALLTGGLAALTISSWGWTQLIMTQWQHAGLLSSAVFLSSLVILALHWLTITLLAVDRQNWFHHFDAQRLQTHFYACGQLVWPITLLECGYLLPLWLTAAPNLKGLALMSLIGIGLSNLVVPATLPGLIRWTVSFPRWSQLLKHRSM
;
A
#
# COMPACT_ATOMS: atom_id res chain seq x y z
N MET A 1 -20.90 -39.11 45.25
CA MET A 1 -21.03 -39.37 43.80
C MET A 1 -22.37 -38.94 43.19
N ARG A 2 -23.53 -39.09 43.81
CA ARG A 2 -24.83 -38.64 43.25
C ARG A 2 -25.01 -37.13 43.07
N LYS A 3 -24.21 -36.24 43.77
CA LYS A 3 -24.22 -34.77 43.56
C LYS A 3 -23.40 -34.30 42.34
N LEU A 4 -22.46 -35.11 41.83
CA LEU A 4 -21.63 -34.84 40.69
C LEU A 4 -22.31 -35.09 39.33
N LEU A 5 -23.43 -35.79 39.32
CA LEU A 5 -24.19 -36.17 38.09
C LEU A 5 -25.42 -35.29 37.84
N LYS A 6 -25.53 -34.13 38.50
CA LYS A 6 -26.55 -33.14 38.12
C LYS A 6 -26.13 -32.52 36.77
N PRO A 7 -27.04 -32.33 35.81
CA PRO A 7 -26.71 -31.89 34.45
C PRO A 7 -25.94 -30.56 34.39
N LYS A 8 -26.01 -29.73 35.42
CA LYS A 8 -25.32 -28.44 35.50
C LYS A 8 -23.81 -28.53 35.74
N TRP A 9 -23.32 -29.53 36.48
CA TRP A 9 -21.89 -29.82 36.63
C TRP A 9 -21.25 -30.26 35.32
N LEU A 10 -22.04 -30.82 34.41
CA LEU A 10 -21.61 -31.24 33.09
C LEU A 10 -21.20 -30.05 32.24
N PHE A 11 -21.88 -28.90 32.35
CA PHE A 11 -21.51 -27.68 31.64
C PHE A 11 -20.20 -27.06 32.15
N LEU A 12 -19.99 -27.02 33.48
CA LEU A 12 -18.72 -26.55 34.07
C LEU A 12 -17.57 -27.47 33.66
N PHE A 13 -17.77 -28.78 33.68
CA PHE A 13 -16.75 -29.74 33.25
C PHE A 13 -16.48 -29.65 31.77
N PHE A 14 -17.51 -29.50 30.92
CA PHE A 14 -17.39 -29.29 29.50
C PHE A 14 -16.54 -28.06 29.18
N TRP A 15 -16.89 -26.90 29.75
CA TRP A 15 -16.13 -25.69 29.51
C TRP A 15 -14.71 -25.77 30.10
N GLY A 16 -14.52 -26.46 31.21
CA GLY A 16 -13.20 -26.75 31.77
C GLY A 16 -12.30 -27.53 30.79
N ILE A 17 -12.87 -28.60 30.18
CA ILE A 17 -12.15 -29.37 29.12
C ILE A 17 -11.87 -28.50 27.89
N VAL A 18 -12.86 -27.74 27.45
CA VAL A 18 -12.69 -26.84 26.26
C VAL A 18 -11.59 -25.82 26.52
N VAL A 19 -11.54 -25.19 27.70
CA VAL A 19 -10.49 -24.24 28.05
C VAL A 19 -9.12 -24.91 28.12
N LEU A 20 -9.04 -26.08 28.81
CA LEU A 20 -7.79 -26.83 28.89
C LEU A 20 -7.27 -27.22 27.50
N ALA A 21 -8.14 -27.76 26.64
CA ALA A 21 -7.80 -28.08 25.27
C ALA A 21 -7.36 -26.83 24.51
N SER A 22 -8.08 -25.70 24.66
CA SER A 22 -7.76 -24.43 24.05
C SER A 22 -6.38 -23.92 24.46
N ILE A 23 -5.98 -24.07 25.73
CA ILE A 23 -4.66 -23.65 26.23
C ILE A 23 -3.55 -24.54 25.64
N VAL A 24 -3.78 -25.85 25.60
CA VAL A 24 -2.77 -26.82 25.10
C VAL A 24 -2.51 -26.64 23.62
N ILE A 25 -3.54 -26.33 22.84
CA ILE A 25 -3.45 -26.21 21.37
C ILE A 25 -3.08 -24.77 20.95
N LEU A 26 -3.09 -23.81 21.88
CA LEU A 26 -2.85 -22.41 21.56
C LEU A 26 -1.44 -22.20 21.01
N PRO A 27 -1.28 -21.68 19.77
CA PRO A 27 0.05 -21.37 19.22
C PRO A 27 0.65 -20.17 19.95
N ASN A 28 1.97 -20.00 19.81
CA ASN A 28 2.63 -18.82 20.37
C ASN A 28 2.07 -17.55 19.71
N ILE A 29 1.28 -16.79 20.47
CA ILE A 29 0.54 -15.63 19.95
C ILE A 29 1.49 -14.54 19.43
N THR A 30 2.67 -14.37 20.04
CA THR A 30 3.59 -13.32 19.63
C THR A 30 4.22 -13.61 18.27
N THR A 31 4.70 -14.81 18.03
CA THR A 31 5.20 -15.23 16.71
C THR A 31 4.07 -15.26 15.70
N PHE A 32 2.93 -15.80 16.09
CA PHE A 32 1.74 -15.85 15.27
C PHE A 32 1.28 -14.47 14.79
N VAL A 33 1.16 -13.48 15.68
CA VAL A 33 0.76 -12.10 15.33
C VAL A 33 1.82 -11.43 14.45
N ASN A 34 3.11 -11.69 14.68
CA ASN A 34 4.20 -11.15 13.88
C ASN A 34 4.22 -11.73 12.44
N GLU A 35 3.85 -12.99 12.28
CA GLU A 35 3.76 -13.65 10.96
C GLU A 35 2.48 -13.29 10.21
N GLN A 36 1.40 -13.00 10.97
CA GLN A 36 0.07 -12.77 10.42
C GLN A 36 -0.14 -11.34 9.94
N THR A 37 0.27 -11.12 8.74
CA THR A 37 -0.37 -10.11 7.93
C THR A 37 -1.04 -10.84 6.78
N THR A 38 -2.35 -10.83 6.72
CA THR A 38 -3.07 -11.27 5.52
C THR A 38 -2.43 -10.61 4.32
N MET A 39 -1.79 -11.43 3.50
CA MET A 39 -1.36 -10.96 2.19
C MET A 39 -2.62 -10.71 1.38
N PRO A 40 -2.97 -9.46 0.99
CA PRO A 40 -3.94 -9.25 -0.07
C PRO A 40 -3.52 -10.09 -1.28
N GLN A 41 -4.47 -10.43 -2.14
CA GLN A 41 -4.21 -11.26 -3.33
C GLN A 41 -3.00 -10.75 -4.15
N ASN A 42 -2.80 -9.42 -4.18
CA ASN A 42 -1.65 -8.77 -4.84
C ASN A 42 -0.30 -9.05 -4.14
N GLN A 43 -0.28 -9.25 -2.81
CA GLN A 43 0.97 -9.61 -2.12
C GLN A 43 1.33 -11.09 -2.37
N ARG A 44 0.34 -11.98 -2.50
CA ARG A 44 0.60 -13.37 -2.92
C ARG A 44 1.17 -13.40 -4.33
N THR A 45 0.65 -12.55 -5.22
CA THR A 45 1.14 -12.39 -6.58
C THR A 45 2.57 -11.84 -6.57
N THR A 46 2.87 -10.84 -5.74
CA THR A 46 4.22 -10.27 -5.58
C THR A 46 5.20 -11.30 -5.04
N ALA A 47 4.83 -12.08 -4.02
CA ALA A 47 5.67 -13.14 -3.48
C ALA A 47 5.96 -14.23 -4.53
N LYS A 48 4.95 -14.62 -5.31
CA LYS A 48 5.11 -15.57 -6.41
C LYS A 48 6.06 -15.03 -7.49
N TYR A 49 5.96 -13.74 -7.82
CA TYR A 49 6.88 -13.10 -8.77
C TYR A 49 8.30 -13.01 -8.19
N GLN A 50 8.48 -12.71 -6.91
CA GLN A 50 9.79 -12.71 -6.27
C GLN A 50 10.47 -14.08 -6.32
N GLN A 51 9.72 -15.18 -6.11
CA GLN A 51 10.24 -16.53 -6.30
C GLN A 51 10.65 -16.79 -7.76
N GLN A 52 9.87 -16.34 -8.73
CA GLN A 52 10.16 -16.48 -10.15
C GLN A 52 11.24 -15.51 -10.65
N TRP A 53 11.51 -14.43 -9.89
CA TRP A 53 12.50 -13.42 -10.27
C TRP A 53 13.93 -13.99 -10.32
N GLY A 54 14.26 -14.94 -9.47
CA GLY A 54 15.60 -15.49 -9.33
C GLY A 54 16.55 -14.54 -8.60
N HIS A 55 17.80 -14.52 -8.98
CA HIS A 55 18.87 -13.69 -8.41
C HIS A 55 19.08 -13.85 -6.89
N GLY A 56 18.61 -14.95 -6.28
CA GLY A 56 18.71 -15.17 -4.83
C GLY A 56 17.82 -14.26 -3.99
N LEU A 57 16.86 -13.53 -4.60
CA LEU A 57 15.96 -12.59 -3.92
C LEU A 57 14.66 -13.25 -3.41
N ALA A 58 14.51 -14.56 -3.56
CA ALA A 58 13.42 -15.29 -2.94
C ALA A 58 13.49 -15.11 -1.42
N ASP A 59 12.34 -14.84 -0.80
CA ASP A 59 12.20 -14.61 0.64
C ASP A 59 13.01 -13.44 1.23
N THR A 60 13.50 -12.51 0.39
CA THR A 60 14.16 -11.29 0.87
C THR A 60 13.16 -10.19 1.18
N ARG A 61 13.53 -9.32 2.14
CA ARG A 61 12.80 -8.10 2.51
C ARG A 61 13.66 -6.87 2.22
N SER A 62 13.05 -5.87 1.60
CA SER A 62 13.72 -4.62 1.31
C SER A 62 13.69 -3.69 2.52
N LEU A 63 14.85 -3.22 2.93
CA LEU A 63 15.02 -2.20 3.96
C LEU A 63 15.72 -0.98 3.34
N THR A 64 15.33 0.20 3.79
CA THR A 64 15.98 1.46 3.44
C THR A 64 16.75 1.97 4.64
N LEU A 65 18.05 2.11 4.50
CA LEU A 65 18.94 2.72 5.48
C LEU A 65 19.00 4.21 5.17
N VAL A 66 18.68 5.05 6.14
CA VAL A 66 18.58 6.51 5.99
C VAL A 66 19.69 7.16 6.80
N PHE A 67 20.43 8.05 6.17
CA PHE A 67 21.45 8.89 6.79
C PHE A 67 21.13 10.35 6.50
N SER A 68 20.78 11.13 7.52
CA SER A 68 20.39 12.52 7.36
C SER A 68 21.22 13.43 8.27
N ASN A 69 21.64 14.56 7.73
CA ASN A 69 22.26 15.63 8.51
C ASN A 69 21.18 16.64 8.92
N PRO A 70 20.83 16.74 10.21
CA PRO A 70 19.80 17.68 10.67
C PRO A 70 20.18 19.15 10.46
N ASN A 71 21.48 19.43 10.29
CA ASN A 71 22.01 20.78 10.17
C ASN A 71 22.21 21.25 8.71
N GLY A 72 21.68 20.52 7.73
CA GLY A 72 21.75 20.89 6.31
C GLY A 72 22.50 19.88 5.46
N LYS A 73 23.29 20.34 4.47
CA LYS A 73 23.97 19.44 3.52
C LYS A 73 24.98 18.53 4.20
N LEU A 74 25.08 17.30 3.72
CA LEU A 74 26.12 16.35 4.14
C LEU A 74 27.52 16.87 3.78
N THR A 75 28.40 16.86 4.75
CA THR A 75 29.82 17.24 4.57
C THR A 75 30.61 16.10 3.93
N LYS A 76 31.81 16.43 3.38
CA LYS A 76 32.71 15.41 2.82
C LYS A 76 33.16 14.40 3.88
N THR A 77 33.29 14.80 5.13
CA THR A 77 33.62 13.92 6.27
C THR A 77 32.48 12.95 6.56
N GLN A 78 31.24 13.44 6.62
CA GLN A 78 30.05 12.62 6.82
C GLN A 78 29.85 11.61 5.68
N HIS A 79 30.07 12.01 4.41
CA HIS A 79 30.05 11.05 3.28
C HIS A 79 31.09 9.91 3.43
N ARG A 80 32.32 10.25 3.85
CA ARG A 80 33.35 9.23 4.13
C ARG A 80 32.94 8.32 5.28
N GLN A 81 32.31 8.85 6.30
CA GLN A 81 31.80 8.09 7.44
C GLN A 81 30.71 7.12 7.01
N ILE A 82 29.69 7.59 6.25
CA ILE A 82 28.64 6.74 5.68
C ILE A 82 29.26 5.60 4.84
N THR A 83 30.19 5.93 3.95
CA THR A 83 30.88 4.92 3.12
C THR A 83 31.61 3.87 3.95
N LYS A 84 32.30 4.26 5.02
CA LYS A 84 32.99 3.34 5.94
C LYS A 84 32.00 2.42 6.66
N VAL A 85 30.90 2.99 7.16
CA VAL A 85 29.85 2.25 7.86
C VAL A 85 29.19 1.22 6.92
N LEU A 86 28.83 1.62 5.69
CA LEU A 86 28.24 0.74 4.71
C LEU A 86 29.22 -0.36 4.23
N ALA A 87 30.52 -0.04 4.08
CA ALA A 87 31.55 -1.02 3.76
C ALA A 87 31.75 -2.03 4.91
N LYS A 88 31.68 -1.59 6.18
CA LYS A 88 31.73 -2.49 7.34
C LYS A 88 30.49 -3.38 7.39
N LEU A 89 29.32 -2.83 7.09
CA LEU A 89 28.07 -3.57 7.02
C LEU A 89 28.13 -4.65 5.94
N ASN A 90 28.63 -4.31 4.75
CA ASN A 90 28.77 -5.26 3.64
C ASN A 90 29.73 -6.40 3.94
N ARG A 91 30.83 -6.12 4.69
CA ARG A 91 31.75 -7.17 5.15
C ARG A 91 31.13 -8.15 6.14
N LYS A 92 30.09 -7.74 6.86
CA LYS A 92 29.32 -8.56 7.80
C LYS A 92 27.96 -8.97 7.24
N ALA A 93 27.85 -9.07 5.91
CA ALA A 93 26.59 -9.37 5.22
C ALA A 93 25.92 -10.64 5.77
N ASP A 94 26.68 -11.71 5.96
CA ASP A 94 26.15 -12.98 6.46
C ASP A 94 25.57 -12.87 7.88
N THR A 95 26.16 -12.03 8.74
CA THR A 95 25.68 -11.84 10.13
C THR A 95 24.29 -11.19 10.16
N TYR A 96 23.96 -10.36 9.18
CA TYR A 96 22.69 -9.65 9.10
C TYR A 96 21.74 -10.24 8.05
N GLY A 97 22.13 -11.34 7.40
CA GLY A 97 21.37 -11.94 6.30
C GLY A 97 21.23 -11.01 5.09
N LEU A 98 22.22 -10.13 4.86
CA LEU A 98 22.24 -9.21 3.73
C LEU A 98 22.56 -9.96 2.44
N VAL A 99 21.62 -10.00 1.51
CA VAL A 99 21.80 -10.57 0.17
C VAL A 99 22.31 -9.51 -0.80
N GLN A 100 21.84 -8.27 -0.67
CA GLN A 100 22.22 -7.17 -1.55
C GLN A 100 22.26 -5.86 -0.77
N LEU A 101 23.27 -5.03 -1.04
CA LEU A 101 23.40 -3.68 -0.51
C LEU A 101 23.71 -2.70 -1.66
N ARG A 102 22.78 -1.80 -1.96
CA ARG A 102 22.95 -0.73 -2.96
C ARG A 102 23.27 0.58 -2.26
N THR A 103 24.38 1.21 -2.66
CA THR A 103 24.90 2.44 -2.03
C THR A 103 25.25 3.49 -3.09
N VAL A 104 25.35 4.74 -2.68
CA VAL A 104 25.75 5.87 -3.56
C VAL A 104 27.15 5.68 -4.14
N THR A 105 28.07 5.01 -3.43
CA THR A 105 29.46 4.81 -3.86
C THR A 105 29.65 3.64 -4.80
N GLY A 106 28.68 2.75 -4.90
CA GLY A 106 28.76 1.55 -5.75
C GLY A 106 28.52 1.81 -7.23
N MET A 107 27.88 2.93 -7.59
CA MET A 107 27.48 3.25 -8.96
C MET A 107 27.43 4.75 -9.20
N THR A 108 28.05 5.18 -10.30
CA THR A 108 28.15 6.61 -10.67
C THR A 108 26.77 7.27 -10.90
N ASN A 109 25.78 6.49 -11.30
CA ASN A 109 24.43 7.00 -11.61
C ASN A 109 23.46 6.88 -10.42
N ASP A 110 23.71 6.06 -9.41
CA ASP A 110 22.83 5.91 -8.24
C ASP A 110 22.85 7.14 -7.30
N ARG A 111 23.80 8.05 -7.48
CA ARG A 111 23.84 9.32 -6.73
C ARG A 111 22.54 10.11 -6.84
N GLN A 112 21.90 10.13 -8.00
CA GLN A 112 20.64 10.86 -8.22
C GLN A 112 19.42 10.15 -7.60
N LEU A 113 19.50 8.86 -7.35
CA LEU A 113 18.44 8.07 -6.73
C LEU A 113 18.53 8.04 -5.21
N LEU A 114 19.74 7.88 -4.70
CA LEU A 114 20.01 7.60 -3.29
C LEU A 114 20.45 8.83 -2.51
N ARG A 115 20.63 9.99 -3.16
CA ARG A 115 20.93 11.27 -2.52
C ARG A 115 19.81 12.26 -2.78
N SER A 116 19.37 12.95 -1.72
CA SER A 116 18.34 13.97 -1.83
C SER A 116 18.80 15.18 -2.65
N ASN A 117 17.86 15.90 -3.27
CA ASN A 117 18.16 17.08 -4.10
C ASN A 117 18.81 18.22 -3.29
N ASP A 118 18.43 18.34 -2.02
CA ASP A 118 19.02 19.33 -1.08
C ASP A 118 20.39 18.89 -0.56
N GLY A 119 20.79 17.63 -0.80
CA GLY A 119 22.06 17.06 -0.38
C GLY A 119 22.18 16.79 1.11
N SER A 120 21.06 16.84 1.88
CA SER A 120 21.04 16.63 3.32
C SER A 120 20.93 15.16 3.72
N THR A 121 20.39 14.33 2.84
CA THR A 121 20.04 12.93 3.13
C THR A 121 20.59 11.99 2.08
N GLU A 122 21.14 10.88 2.54
CA GLU A 122 21.64 9.78 1.71
C GLU A 122 20.97 8.46 2.12
N LEU A 123 20.56 7.68 1.14
CA LEU A 123 19.90 6.39 1.32
C LEU A 123 20.83 5.25 0.90
N ALA A 124 20.65 4.09 1.54
CA ALA A 124 21.14 2.82 1.03
C ALA A 124 20.02 1.80 1.05
N LEU A 125 19.89 0.98 0.01
CA LEU A 125 18.87 -0.05 -0.10
C LEU A 125 19.49 -1.39 0.22
N ALA A 126 18.94 -2.09 1.21
CA ALA A 126 19.38 -3.40 1.65
C ALA A 126 18.29 -4.44 1.39
N ALA A 127 18.64 -5.54 0.73
CA ALA A 127 17.79 -6.73 0.68
C ALA A 127 18.30 -7.75 1.71
N VAL A 128 17.43 -8.11 2.64
CA VAL A 128 17.76 -9.00 3.76
C VAL A 128 16.93 -10.27 3.67
N GLN A 129 17.59 -11.41 3.76
CA GLN A 129 16.89 -12.70 3.86
C GLN A 129 16.45 -12.91 5.30
N THR A 130 15.18 -12.74 5.56
CA THR A 130 14.61 -12.84 6.91
C THR A 130 13.15 -13.18 6.88
N SER A 131 12.69 -13.85 7.93
CA SER A 131 11.28 -14.04 8.18
C SER A 131 10.63 -12.69 8.55
N ARG A 132 9.32 -12.60 8.42
CA ARG A 132 8.60 -11.40 8.81
C ARG A 132 8.65 -11.18 10.33
N ALA A 133 8.68 -12.25 11.11
CA ALA A 133 8.78 -12.19 12.56
C ALA A 133 10.10 -11.57 13.03
N ASP A 134 11.21 -11.87 12.35
CA ASP A 134 12.54 -11.43 12.73
C ASP A 134 12.91 -10.05 12.19
N LEU A 135 12.11 -9.51 11.24
CA LEU A 135 12.36 -8.23 10.61
C LEU A 135 12.62 -7.07 11.61
N PRO A 136 11.85 -6.89 12.72
CA PRO A 136 12.14 -5.84 13.68
C PRO A 136 13.46 -6.06 14.44
N ILE A 137 13.85 -7.30 14.69
CA ILE A 137 15.08 -7.64 15.39
C ILE A 137 16.27 -7.26 14.51
N ILE A 138 16.24 -7.69 13.24
CA ILE A 138 17.29 -7.38 12.28
C ILE A 138 17.35 -5.88 11.99
N ALA A 139 16.20 -5.21 11.87
CA ALA A 139 16.15 -3.77 11.68
C ALA A 139 16.78 -3.01 12.85
N ASN A 140 16.56 -3.44 14.09
CA ASN A 140 17.21 -2.85 15.26
C ASN A 140 18.73 -3.12 15.29
N GLN A 141 19.17 -4.35 14.92
CA GLN A 141 20.58 -4.66 14.80
C GLN A 141 21.27 -3.82 13.71
N LEU A 142 20.61 -3.65 12.56
CA LEU A 142 21.09 -2.79 11.48
C LEU A 142 21.12 -1.33 11.91
N ASN A 143 20.08 -0.84 12.61
CA ASN A 143 20.05 0.54 13.10
C ASN A 143 21.22 0.85 14.05
N ASN A 144 21.56 -0.08 14.93
CA ASN A 144 22.73 0.05 15.79
C ASN A 144 24.05 -0.03 15.00
N ALA A 145 24.09 -0.86 13.94
CA ALA A 145 25.27 -1.02 13.11
C ALA A 145 25.56 0.18 12.21
N ILE A 146 24.52 0.94 11.81
CA ILE A 146 24.63 2.14 10.96
C ILE A 146 24.75 3.44 11.76
N ALA A 147 24.69 3.39 13.09
CA ALA A 147 24.82 4.59 13.93
C ALA A 147 26.13 5.33 13.61
N ALA A 148 26.02 6.63 13.38
CA ALA A 148 27.15 7.49 13.01
C ALA A 148 27.01 8.84 13.72
N ASP A 149 28.11 9.30 14.31
CA ASP A 149 28.14 10.55 15.08
C ASP A 149 27.80 11.76 14.20
N GLY A 150 26.93 12.63 14.70
CA GLY A 150 26.50 13.85 14.00
C GLY A 150 25.54 13.60 12.82
N LEU A 151 25.02 12.37 12.66
CA LEU A 151 24.00 12.02 11.67
C LEU A 151 22.79 11.40 12.35
N THR A 152 21.61 11.73 11.87
CA THR A 152 20.39 11.01 12.19
C THR A 152 20.32 9.78 11.29
N THR A 153 20.43 8.58 11.90
CA THR A 153 20.40 7.31 11.20
C THR A 153 19.12 6.55 11.51
N SER A 154 18.55 5.90 10.53
CA SER A 154 17.32 5.13 10.69
C SER A 154 17.23 4.01 9.67
N VAL A 155 16.58 2.91 10.07
CA VAL A 155 16.22 1.80 9.18
C VAL A 155 14.71 1.79 9.02
N THR A 156 14.23 1.87 7.79
CA THR A 156 12.79 1.92 7.49
C THR A 156 12.39 1.02 6.33
N SER A 157 11.16 0.57 6.35
CA SER A 157 10.43 0.00 5.21
C SER A 157 8.94 0.05 5.51
N SER A 158 8.09 -0.07 4.48
CA SER A 158 6.65 -0.12 4.66
C SER A 158 6.20 -1.30 5.52
N ASP A 159 6.85 -2.46 5.36
CA ASP A 159 6.57 -3.65 6.17
C ASP A 159 6.95 -3.45 7.64
N LEU A 160 8.10 -2.85 7.91
CA LEU A 160 8.58 -2.59 9.28
C LEU A 160 7.69 -1.56 10.00
N VAL A 161 7.33 -0.47 9.34
CA VAL A 161 6.42 0.54 9.90
C VAL A 161 5.07 -0.08 10.21
N TYR A 162 4.49 -0.85 9.27
CA TYR A 162 3.23 -1.54 9.50
C TYR A 162 3.29 -2.50 10.69
N GLN A 163 4.34 -3.31 10.79
CA GLN A 163 4.51 -4.26 11.89
C GLN A 163 4.63 -3.55 13.25
N GLN A 164 5.39 -2.46 13.30
CA GLN A 164 5.50 -1.64 14.52
C GLN A 164 4.16 -1.00 14.92
N HIS A 165 3.35 -0.57 13.95
CA HIS A 165 1.99 -0.09 14.21
C HIS A 165 1.11 -1.18 14.82
N VAL A 166 1.11 -2.39 14.24
CA VAL A 166 0.32 -3.52 14.74
C VAL A 166 0.72 -3.89 16.18
N LEU A 167 2.02 -3.97 16.46
CA LEU A 167 2.51 -4.28 17.81
C LEU A 167 2.14 -3.20 18.84
N ARG A 168 2.22 -1.92 18.44
CA ARG A 168 1.83 -0.80 19.30
C ARG A 168 0.33 -0.81 19.59
N GLN A 169 -0.50 -1.05 18.57
CA GLN A 169 -1.95 -1.19 18.74
C GLN A 169 -2.29 -2.39 19.62
N GLY A 170 -1.62 -3.52 19.47
CA GLY A 170 -1.80 -4.70 20.32
C GLY A 170 -1.51 -4.43 21.79
N ARG A 171 -0.40 -3.74 22.10
CA ARG A 171 -0.07 -3.31 23.46
C ARG A 171 -1.11 -2.35 24.04
N ALA A 172 -1.57 -1.38 23.26
CA ALA A 172 -2.62 -0.47 23.68
C ALA A 172 -3.93 -1.22 23.98
N LEU A 173 -4.32 -2.18 23.16
CA LEU A 173 -5.50 -3.02 23.40
C LEU A 173 -5.37 -3.87 24.67
N LEU A 174 -4.21 -4.44 24.94
CA LEU A 174 -4.00 -5.20 26.22
C LEU A 174 -4.21 -4.31 27.44
N VAL A 175 -3.68 -3.09 27.43
CA VAL A 175 -3.90 -2.12 28.52
C VAL A 175 -5.39 -1.77 28.64
N VAL A 176 -6.08 -1.55 27.53
CA VAL A 176 -7.53 -1.28 27.51
C VAL A 176 -8.31 -2.47 28.06
N TYR A 177 -7.94 -3.70 27.71
CA TYR A 177 -8.60 -4.91 28.22
C TYR A 177 -8.46 -5.01 29.73
N LEU A 178 -7.27 -4.77 30.28
CA LEU A 178 -7.04 -4.81 31.73
C LEU A 178 -7.84 -3.72 32.46
N ILE A 179 -7.72 -2.47 32.02
CA ILE A 179 -8.42 -1.33 32.63
C ILE A 179 -9.95 -1.51 32.50
N GLY A 180 -10.43 -1.86 31.31
CA GLY A 180 -11.84 -2.09 31.03
C GLY A 180 -12.42 -3.22 31.85
N THR A 181 -11.69 -4.31 32.02
CA THR A 181 -12.10 -5.42 32.91
C THR A 181 -12.21 -4.94 34.35
N VAL A 182 -11.22 -4.21 34.89
CA VAL A 182 -11.28 -3.67 36.25
C VAL A 182 -12.49 -2.75 36.45
N ILE A 183 -12.72 -1.82 35.51
CA ILE A 183 -13.88 -0.91 35.54
C ILE A 183 -15.18 -1.71 35.51
N THR A 184 -15.29 -2.71 34.64
CA THR A 184 -16.48 -3.56 34.50
C THR A 184 -16.74 -4.38 35.76
N LEU A 185 -15.70 -4.92 36.39
CA LEU A 185 -15.81 -5.62 37.70
C LEU A 185 -16.31 -4.68 38.79
N MET A 186 -15.78 -3.44 38.84
CA MET A 186 -16.28 -2.43 39.80
C MET A 186 -17.76 -2.10 39.55
N ILE A 187 -18.16 -1.90 38.29
CA ILE A 187 -19.56 -1.57 37.97
C ILE A 187 -20.48 -2.71 38.38
N LEU A 188 -20.15 -3.97 38.05
CA LEU A 188 -20.96 -5.13 38.43
C LEU A 188 -20.99 -5.30 39.97
N GLY A 189 -19.87 -5.10 40.64
CA GLY A 189 -19.80 -5.15 42.10
C GLY A 189 -20.67 -4.11 42.76
N LEU A 190 -20.69 -2.88 42.25
CA LEU A 190 -21.54 -1.79 42.76
C LEU A 190 -23.03 -2.03 42.49
N ILE A 191 -23.36 -2.53 41.29
CA ILE A 191 -24.77 -2.80 40.93
C ILE A 191 -25.34 -3.91 41.76
N PHE A 192 -24.66 -5.03 41.90
CA PHE A 192 -25.16 -6.20 42.64
C PHE A 192 -24.79 -6.19 44.13
N LYS A 193 -23.97 -5.22 44.58
CA LYS A 193 -23.37 -5.18 45.94
C LYS A 193 -22.74 -6.52 46.34
N SER A 194 -22.11 -7.18 45.36
CA SER A 194 -21.56 -8.52 45.47
C SER A 194 -20.10 -8.55 45.03
N LEU A 195 -19.31 -9.41 45.65
CA LEU A 195 -17.95 -9.73 45.20
C LEU A 195 -17.90 -10.94 44.26
N LEU A 196 -18.88 -11.83 44.35
CA LEU A 196 -18.89 -13.10 43.61
C LEU A 196 -19.38 -12.92 42.15
N VAL A 197 -20.37 -12.02 41.92
CA VAL A 197 -20.85 -11.75 40.53
C VAL A 197 -19.75 -11.18 39.65
N PRO A 198 -18.96 -10.16 40.06
CA PRO A 198 -17.79 -9.72 39.29
C PRO A 198 -16.78 -10.85 39.01
N LEU A 199 -16.48 -11.66 40.05
CA LEU A 199 -15.51 -12.76 39.90
C LEU A 199 -15.99 -13.82 38.91
N LEU A 200 -17.29 -14.14 38.94
CA LEU A 200 -17.91 -15.00 37.94
C LEU A 200 -17.82 -14.42 36.53
N ASN A 201 -18.10 -13.12 36.38
CA ASN A 201 -17.93 -12.43 35.08
C ASN A 201 -16.49 -12.52 34.59
N LEU A 202 -15.51 -12.36 35.48
CA LEU A 202 -14.08 -12.52 35.12
C LEU A 202 -13.80 -13.95 34.61
N GLY A 203 -14.35 -14.98 35.28
CA GLY A 203 -14.25 -16.36 34.81
C GLY A 203 -14.88 -16.56 33.45
N CYS A 204 -16.08 -16.03 33.22
CA CYS A 204 -16.72 -16.07 31.91
C CYS A 204 -15.90 -15.33 30.81
N GLN A 205 -15.33 -14.19 31.14
CA GLN A 205 -14.46 -13.45 30.23
C GLN A 205 -13.20 -14.25 29.84
N ALA A 206 -12.57 -14.89 30.82
CA ALA A 206 -11.40 -15.73 30.57
C ALA A 206 -11.74 -16.92 29.68
N VAL A 207 -12.84 -17.63 29.96
CA VAL A 207 -13.31 -18.75 29.12
C VAL A 207 -13.58 -18.31 27.71
N THR A 208 -14.37 -17.26 27.50
CA THR A 208 -14.75 -16.78 26.17
C THR A 208 -13.54 -16.29 25.40
N LEU A 209 -12.63 -15.54 26.03
CA LEU A 209 -11.44 -14.98 25.37
C LEU A 209 -10.46 -16.09 24.96
N ILE A 210 -10.10 -16.99 25.89
CA ILE A 210 -9.14 -18.08 25.61
C ILE A 210 -9.68 -19.00 24.51
N THR A 211 -10.94 -19.40 24.62
CA THR A 211 -11.55 -20.29 23.63
C THR A 211 -11.67 -19.62 22.27
N THR A 212 -12.04 -18.33 22.22
CA THR A 212 -12.18 -17.58 20.98
C THR A 212 -10.82 -17.42 20.30
N VAL A 213 -9.79 -16.98 21.03
CA VAL A 213 -8.45 -16.80 20.48
C VAL A 213 -7.88 -18.13 19.98
N SER A 214 -7.98 -19.19 20.76
CA SER A 214 -7.52 -20.53 20.37
C SER A 214 -8.25 -21.04 19.14
N PHE A 215 -9.57 -20.94 19.09
CA PHE A 215 -10.35 -21.38 17.94
C PHE A 215 -9.99 -20.61 16.66
N ILE A 216 -9.88 -19.29 16.75
CA ILE A 216 -9.54 -18.43 15.60
C ILE A 216 -8.14 -18.77 15.09
N THR A 217 -7.14 -18.85 15.95
CA THR A 217 -5.75 -19.11 15.55
C THR A 217 -5.59 -20.50 14.92
N ASN A 218 -6.19 -21.53 15.53
CA ASN A 218 -6.14 -22.89 14.98
C ASN A 218 -6.94 -23.02 13.67
N SER A 219 -8.11 -22.38 13.56
CA SER A 219 -8.89 -22.37 12.30
C SER A 219 -8.11 -21.72 11.16
N HIS A 220 -7.35 -20.66 11.44
CA HIS A 220 -6.46 -20.07 10.45
C HIS A 220 -5.36 -21.05 10.03
N LEU A 221 -4.72 -21.73 10.95
CA LEU A 221 -3.64 -22.68 10.65
C LEU A 221 -4.14 -23.88 9.82
N VAL A 222 -5.35 -24.41 10.14
CA VAL A 222 -5.91 -25.60 9.47
C VAL A 222 -6.56 -25.25 8.13
N TRP A 223 -7.39 -24.21 8.09
CA TRP A 223 -8.20 -23.87 6.90
C TRP A 223 -7.63 -22.70 6.09
N HIS A 224 -6.52 -22.10 6.53
CA HIS A 224 -5.88 -20.96 5.88
C HIS A 224 -6.85 -19.77 5.66
N TRP A 225 -7.84 -19.61 6.52
CA TRP A 225 -8.77 -18.50 6.47
C TRP A 225 -8.03 -17.18 6.75
N PRO A 226 -8.35 -16.10 6.02
CA PRO A 226 -7.65 -14.83 6.21
C PRO A 226 -7.82 -14.31 7.62
N LEU A 227 -6.72 -13.93 8.25
CA LEU A 227 -6.68 -13.38 9.60
C LEU A 227 -5.79 -12.14 9.63
N THR A 228 -6.19 -11.11 10.38
CA THR A 228 -5.36 -9.95 10.70
C THR A 228 -5.23 -9.79 12.20
N ALA A 229 -4.11 -9.26 12.66
CA ALA A 229 -3.92 -9.00 14.09
C ALA A 229 -4.98 -8.04 14.68
N SER A 230 -5.41 -7.06 13.88
CA SER A 230 -6.51 -6.15 14.27
C SER A 230 -7.84 -6.87 14.42
N ALA A 231 -8.15 -7.86 13.57
CA ALA A 231 -9.38 -8.63 13.66
C ALA A 231 -9.39 -9.55 14.90
N LEU A 232 -8.23 -10.12 15.25
CA LEU A 232 -8.09 -10.90 16.48
C LEU A 232 -8.32 -10.01 17.71
N GLY A 233 -7.76 -8.80 17.73
CA GLY A 233 -8.00 -7.81 18.76
C GLY A 233 -9.46 -7.38 18.85
N LEU A 234 -10.13 -7.15 17.73
CA LEU A 234 -11.56 -6.81 17.70
C LEU A 234 -12.44 -7.96 18.19
N ALA A 235 -12.14 -9.20 17.83
CA ALA A 235 -12.84 -10.37 18.36
C ALA A 235 -12.73 -10.45 19.88
N GLY A 236 -11.54 -10.21 20.45
CA GLY A 236 -11.33 -10.11 21.90
C GLY A 236 -12.15 -8.98 22.53
N LEU A 237 -12.19 -7.79 21.90
CA LEU A 237 -13.00 -6.67 22.38
C LEU A 237 -14.49 -7.01 22.41
N VAL A 238 -15.01 -7.68 21.38
CA VAL A 238 -16.41 -8.13 21.32
C VAL A 238 -16.71 -9.12 22.44
N CYS A 239 -15.84 -10.08 22.69
CA CYS A 239 -16.00 -11.00 23.84
C CYS A 239 -16.07 -10.24 25.17
N LEU A 240 -15.15 -9.30 25.39
CA LEU A 240 -15.06 -8.53 26.62
C LEU A 240 -16.22 -7.56 26.82
N LEU A 241 -16.78 -6.98 25.75
CA LEU A 241 -17.96 -6.12 25.79
C LEU A 241 -19.26 -6.91 26.04
N LEU A 242 -19.42 -8.03 25.36
CA LEU A 242 -20.67 -8.79 25.37
C LEU A 242 -20.82 -9.63 26.63
N THR A 243 -19.75 -10.21 27.16
CA THR A 243 -19.78 -11.05 28.36
C THR A 243 -20.44 -10.37 29.58
N PRO A 244 -20.04 -9.15 29.99
CA PRO A 244 -20.65 -8.51 31.16
C PRO A 244 -22.11 -8.10 30.91
N ILE A 245 -22.50 -7.80 29.69
CA ILE A 245 -23.89 -7.49 29.32
C ILE A 245 -24.79 -8.72 29.53
N LEU A 246 -24.33 -9.87 28.98
CA LEU A 246 -25.05 -11.13 29.15
C LEU A 246 -25.08 -11.59 30.62
N THR A 247 -23.95 -11.49 31.33
CA THR A 247 -23.87 -11.83 32.76
C THR A 247 -24.82 -10.95 33.59
N TRP A 248 -24.79 -9.60 33.34
CA TRP A 248 -25.68 -8.69 34.02
C TRP A 248 -27.15 -8.99 33.74
N SER A 249 -27.50 -9.23 32.48
CA SER A 249 -28.89 -9.57 32.06
C SER A 249 -29.37 -10.84 32.72
N PHE A 250 -28.54 -11.89 32.77
CA PHE A 250 -28.83 -13.18 33.41
C PHE A 250 -28.99 -13.02 34.92
N MET A 251 -28.01 -12.42 35.62
CA MET A 251 -28.02 -12.27 37.06
C MET A 251 -29.19 -11.43 37.58
N ARG A 252 -29.55 -10.38 36.81
CA ARG A 252 -30.73 -9.59 37.13
C ARG A 252 -32.04 -10.40 36.96
N ALA A 253 -32.14 -11.17 35.86
CA ALA A 253 -33.31 -12.03 35.66
C ALA A 253 -33.44 -13.05 36.79
N TYR A 254 -32.33 -13.67 37.18
CA TYR A 254 -32.26 -14.58 38.32
C TYR A 254 -32.74 -13.90 39.61
N TRP A 255 -32.20 -12.74 39.94
CA TRP A 255 -32.59 -12.05 41.16
C TRP A 255 -34.09 -11.73 41.24
N ARG A 256 -34.72 -11.37 40.15
CA ARG A 256 -36.16 -11.04 40.11
C ARG A 256 -37.05 -12.28 40.27
N SER A 257 -36.55 -13.43 39.92
CA SER A 257 -37.32 -14.67 39.87
C SER A 257 -37.01 -15.60 41.03
N ALA A 258 -36.03 -15.30 41.88
CA ALA A 258 -35.53 -16.22 42.92
C ALA A 258 -36.41 -16.33 44.18
N ALA A 259 -37.49 -15.53 44.30
CA ALA A 259 -38.29 -15.46 45.54
C ALA A 259 -39.10 -16.73 45.81
N ASP A 260 -39.53 -17.50 44.80
CA ASP A 260 -40.52 -18.57 44.96
C ASP A 260 -40.11 -19.93 44.34
N GLU A 261 -38.98 -20.04 43.65
CA GLU A 261 -38.57 -21.26 42.91
C GLU A 261 -37.13 -21.69 43.28
N THR A 262 -36.80 -22.98 43.07
CA THR A 262 -35.40 -23.43 43.25
C THR A 262 -34.47 -22.77 42.26
N PRO A 263 -33.18 -22.48 42.66
CA PRO A 263 -32.20 -21.86 41.77
C PRO A 263 -32.02 -22.57 40.43
N GLU A 264 -32.21 -23.87 40.42
CA GLU A 264 -32.09 -24.71 39.21
C GLU A 264 -33.26 -24.48 38.23
N ALA A 265 -34.48 -24.34 38.74
CA ALA A 265 -35.68 -24.09 37.93
C ALA A 265 -35.70 -22.68 37.37
N VAL A 266 -35.27 -21.70 38.20
CA VAL A 266 -35.12 -20.29 37.75
C VAL A 266 -34.10 -20.15 36.65
N GLY A 267 -32.91 -20.76 36.76
CA GLY A 267 -31.88 -20.69 35.72
C GLY A 267 -32.37 -21.25 34.38
N LEU A 268 -33.04 -22.40 34.36
CA LEU A 268 -33.61 -23.00 33.16
C LEU A 268 -34.70 -22.10 32.53
N LYS A 269 -35.56 -21.49 33.36
CA LYS A 269 -36.60 -20.57 32.92
C LYS A 269 -36.00 -19.31 32.28
N ILE A 270 -34.91 -18.76 32.85
CA ILE A 270 -34.16 -17.64 32.27
C ILE A 270 -33.56 -18.04 30.91
N LEU A 271 -32.89 -19.18 30.83
CA LEU A 271 -32.35 -19.67 29.59
C LEU A 271 -33.44 -19.77 28.49
N THR A 272 -34.59 -20.36 28.77
CA THR A 272 -35.63 -20.54 27.78
C THR A 272 -36.32 -19.23 27.36
N THR A 273 -36.47 -18.27 28.29
CA THR A 273 -37.16 -16.99 27.99
C THR A 273 -36.24 -15.94 27.40
N HIS A 274 -35.04 -15.76 27.97
CA HIS A 274 -34.10 -14.69 27.54
C HIS A 274 -33.13 -15.11 26.42
N TYR A 275 -32.86 -16.43 26.26
CA TYR A 275 -31.98 -16.90 25.18
C TYR A 275 -32.50 -16.51 23.81
N ARG A 276 -33.83 -16.47 23.64
CA ARG A 276 -34.48 -15.98 22.42
C ARG A 276 -34.18 -14.51 22.17
N GLN A 277 -34.19 -13.64 23.17
CA GLN A 277 -33.88 -12.21 23.02
C GLN A 277 -32.40 -12.02 22.66
N TRP A 278 -31.48 -12.70 23.35
CA TRP A 278 -30.05 -12.68 23.07
C TRP A 278 -29.74 -13.26 21.68
N GLY A 279 -30.43 -14.34 21.30
CA GLY A 279 -30.32 -14.92 19.96
C GLY A 279 -30.74 -13.93 18.87
N LEU A 280 -31.86 -13.23 19.07
CA LEU A 280 -32.35 -12.23 18.10
C LEU A 280 -31.45 -11.01 17.97
N THR A 281 -30.59 -10.69 18.95
CA THR A 281 -29.60 -9.62 18.86
C THR A 281 -28.29 -10.11 18.23
N ILE A 282 -27.82 -11.28 18.58
CA ILE A 282 -26.47 -11.77 18.27
C ILE A 282 -26.42 -12.56 16.96
N ILE A 283 -27.38 -13.44 16.72
CA ILE A 283 -27.39 -14.31 15.52
C ILE A 283 -27.43 -13.53 14.19
N PRO A 284 -28.24 -12.48 14.04
CA PRO A 284 -28.20 -11.66 12.81
C PRO A 284 -26.85 -11.01 12.55
N LEU A 285 -26.20 -10.49 13.58
CA LEU A 285 -24.86 -9.91 13.47
C LEU A 285 -23.83 -10.98 13.11
N MET A 286 -23.93 -12.16 13.71
CA MET A 286 -23.09 -13.30 13.36
C MET A 286 -23.26 -13.68 11.87
N LEU A 287 -24.50 -13.78 11.38
CA LEU A 287 -24.80 -14.09 9.97
C LEU A 287 -24.26 -13.01 9.03
N ILE A 288 -24.42 -11.73 9.38
CA ILE A 288 -23.86 -10.62 8.62
C ILE A 288 -22.35 -10.77 8.51
N MET A 289 -21.66 -11.09 9.60
CA MET A 289 -20.20 -11.24 9.61
C MET A 289 -19.75 -12.48 8.81
N LEU A 290 -20.49 -13.58 8.86
CA LEU A 290 -20.21 -14.77 8.04
C LEU A 290 -20.42 -14.50 6.53
N ILE A 291 -21.49 -13.80 6.17
CA ILE A 291 -21.76 -13.42 4.78
C ILE A 291 -20.68 -12.45 4.30
N ALA A 292 -20.24 -11.50 5.15
CA ALA A 292 -19.13 -10.60 4.87
C ALA A 292 -17.84 -11.35 4.53
N HIS A 293 -17.55 -12.41 5.25
CA HIS A 293 -16.39 -13.26 4.98
C HIS A 293 -16.53 -14.01 3.66
N TRP A 294 -17.69 -14.63 3.41
CA TRP A 294 -17.96 -15.44 2.20
C TRP A 294 -17.98 -14.64 0.90
N THR A 295 -18.46 -13.41 0.95
CA THR A 295 -18.51 -12.52 -0.24
C THR A 295 -17.18 -11.90 -0.57
N ALA A 296 -16.09 -12.28 0.14
CA ALA A 296 -14.75 -11.74 -0.03
C ALA A 296 -14.71 -10.20 0.02
N PHE A 297 -15.56 -9.61 0.86
CA PHE A 297 -15.55 -8.17 1.12
C PHE A 297 -14.24 -7.84 1.82
N ILE A 298 -13.26 -7.37 1.08
CA ILE A 298 -11.83 -7.33 1.48
C ILE A 298 -11.60 -6.57 2.79
N THR A 299 -12.38 -5.53 3.06
CA THR A 299 -12.30 -4.79 4.33
C THR A 299 -12.69 -5.64 5.54
N LEU A 300 -13.48 -6.71 5.32
CA LEU A 300 -13.95 -7.64 6.32
C LEU A 300 -13.51 -9.09 6.02
N ALA A 301 -12.40 -9.29 5.33
CA ALA A 301 -11.89 -10.62 5.00
C ALA A 301 -11.75 -11.52 6.24
N SER A 302 -11.48 -10.92 7.40
CA SER A 302 -11.43 -11.60 8.71
C SER A 302 -12.68 -11.37 9.58
N ALA A 303 -13.82 -10.99 8.99
CA ALA A 303 -15.08 -10.79 9.73
C ALA A 303 -15.57 -12.07 10.43
N TRP A 304 -15.20 -13.24 9.92
CA TRP A 304 -15.49 -14.53 10.57
C TRP A 304 -14.97 -14.58 12.01
N THR A 305 -13.88 -13.87 12.36
CA THR A 305 -13.35 -13.84 13.71
C THR A 305 -14.34 -13.21 14.70
N ILE A 306 -15.04 -12.15 14.26
CA ILE A 306 -16.11 -11.51 15.04
C ILE A 306 -17.32 -12.46 15.17
N ALA A 307 -17.67 -13.16 14.07
CA ALA A 307 -18.75 -14.15 14.12
C ALA A 307 -18.46 -15.27 15.12
N VAL A 308 -17.24 -15.78 15.17
CA VAL A 308 -16.79 -16.78 16.15
C VAL A 308 -16.87 -16.22 17.57
N ALA A 309 -16.40 -14.99 17.79
CA ALA A 309 -16.48 -14.34 19.11
C ALA A 309 -17.93 -14.22 19.60
N LEU A 310 -18.84 -13.77 18.72
CA LEU A 310 -20.27 -13.68 19.03
C LEU A 310 -20.87 -15.07 19.35
N MET A 311 -20.54 -16.09 18.57
CA MET A 311 -21.02 -17.45 18.75
C MET A 311 -20.57 -18.05 20.09
N ILE A 312 -19.24 -18.00 20.36
CA ILE A 312 -18.68 -18.57 21.59
C ILE A 312 -19.22 -17.85 22.81
N THR A 313 -19.33 -16.52 22.77
CA THR A 313 -19.86 -15.74 23.89
C THR A 313 -21.34 -16.04 24.15
N LEU A 314 -22.16 -16.17 23.09
CA LEU A 314 -23.58 -16.53 23.21
C LEU A 314 -23.77 -17.91 23.82
N LEU A 315 -22.88 -18.87 23.52
CA LEU A 315 -22.97 -20.22 24.07
C LEU A 315 -22.39 -20.32 25.48
N ALA A 316 -21.22 -19.75 25.71
CA ALA A 316 -20.48 -19.92 26.97
C ALA A 316 -21.11 -19.14 28.12
N VAL A 317 -21.42 -17.85 27.93
CA VAL A 317 -21.82 -17.01 29.08
C VAL A 317 -23.13 -17.43 29.71
N PRO A 318 -24.24 -17.65 28.98
CA PRO A 318 -25.49 -18.08 29.59
C PRO A 318 -25.40 -19.46 30.24
N THR A 319 -24.67 -20.41 29.63
CA THR A 319 -24.54 -21.77 30.17
C THR A 319 -23.66 -21.81 31.41
N LEU A 320 -22.58 -21.02 31.45
CA LEU A 320 -21.75 -20.87 32.67
C LEU A 320 -22.51 -20.17 33.79
N ASN A 321 -23.22 -19.08 33.49
CA ASN A 321 -24.03 -18.38 34.47
C ASN A 321 -25.10 -19.29 35.06
N ASP A 322 -25.81 -20.11 34.26
CA ASP A 322 -26.78 -21.06 34.74
C ASP A 322 -26.14 -22.12 35.64
N ALA A 323 -24.97 -22.63 35.24
CA ALA A 323 -24.25 -23.61 36.04
C ALA A 323 -23.80 -23.05 37.41
N PHE A 324 -23.30 -21.82 37.44
CA PHE A 324 -22.90 -21.16 38.69
C PHE A 324 -24.08 -20.79 39.59
N VAL A 325 -25.20 -20.33 39.00
CA VAL A 325 -26.43 -20.10 39.74
C VAL A 325 -26.92 -21.39 40.37
N GLY A 326 -26.90 -22.50 39.63
CA GLY A 326 -27.26 -23.79 40.16
C GLY A 326 -26.34 -24.32 41.28
N TRP A 327 -25.07 -23.84 41.30
CA TRP A 327 -24.08 -24.23 42.31
C TRP A 327 -24.13 -23.38 43.57
N LEU A 328 -24.08 -22.03 43.38
CA LEU A 328 -23.94 -21.05 44.47
C LEU A 328 -25.29 -20.48 44.95
N GLY A 329 -26.33 -20.50 44.12
CA GLY A 329 -27.64 -19.91 44.41
C GLY A 329 -27.52 -18.45 44.87
N ASP A 330 -28.24 -18.13 45.94
CA ASP A 330 -28.29 -16.76 46.49
C ASP A 330 -26.97 -16.29 47.10
N SER A 331 -26.04 -17.22 47.41
CA SER A 331 -24.69 -16.87 47.85
C SER A 331 -23.90 -16.03 46.84
N LEU A 332 -24.28 -16.05 45.55
CA LEU A 332 -23.71 -15.22 44.52
C LEU A 332 -23.77 -13.71 44.84
N PHE A 333 -24.73 -13.29 45.64
CA PHE A 333 -24.90 -11.86 45.97
C PHE A 333 -24.27 -11.47 47.33
N TRP A 334 -23.40 -12.34 47.90
CA TRP A 334 -22.63 -12.01 49.11
C TRP A 334 -21.64 -10.87 48.83
N PRO A 335 -21.45 -9.88 49.76
CA PRO A 335 -22.05 -9.71 51.08
C PRO A 335 -23.38 -8.91 51.08
N GLY A 336 -23.92 -8.51 49.95
CA GLY A 336 -25.13 -7.70 49.86
C GLY A 336 -26.40 -8.56 49.98
N THR A 337 -27.28 -8.17 50.87
CA THR A 337 -28.62 -8.77 50.99
C THR A 337 -29.69 -7.94 50.31
N ASN A 338 -29.46 -6.63 50.09
CA ASN A 338 -30.40 -5.71 49.48
C ASN A 338 -29.84 -5.17 48.18
N ALA A 339 -30.48 -5.57 47.09
CA ALA A 339 -30.14 -5.08 45.78
C ALA A 339 -30.41 -3.59 45.60
N TRP A 340 -29.73 -3.07 44.59
CA TRP A 340 -30.02 -1.78 44.02
C TRP A 340 -31.53 -1.67 43.74
N GLN A 341 -32.24 -0.87 44.53
CA GLN A 341 -33.62 -0.55 44.27
C GLN A 341 -33.70 0.47 43.14
N PRO A 342 -34.41 0.15 42.09
CA PRO A 342 -34.51 1.08 40.95
C PRO A 342 -35.26 2.34 41.38
N ARG A 343 -34.66 3.51 41.04
CA ARG A 343 -35.36 4.79 41.19
C ARG A 343 -36.55 4.83 40.28
N SER A 344 -37.71 5.26 40.82
CA SER A 344 -38.98 5.38 40.12
C SER A 344 -38.93 6.37 38.93
N HIS A 345 -37.96 7.30 38.93
CA HIS A 345 -37.83 8.33 37.88
C HIS A 345 -36.43 8.24 37.27
N ASN A 346 -36.38 8.13 35.92
CA ASN A 346 -35.16 8.16 35.13
C ASN A 346 -35.38 8.94 33.81
N LEU A 347 -34.30 9.38 33.19
CA LEU A 347 -34.36 10.17 31.97
C LEU A 347 -35.10 9.46 30.83
N TRP A 348 -34.96 8.17 30.70
CA TRP A 348 -35.59 7.34 29.68
C TRP A 348 -37.13 7.42 29.77
N GLY A 349 -37.66 7.26 30.98
CA GLY A 349 -39.11 7.38 31.24
C GLY A 349 -39.63 8.82 31.01
N GLN A 350 -38.81 9.82 31.36
CA GLN A 350 -39.20 11.24 31.12
C GLN A 350 -39.24 11.55 29.62
N LEU A 351 -38.22 11.16 28.86
CA LEU A 351 -38.17 11.32 27.41
C LEU A 351 -39.31 10.55 26.72
N SER A 352 -39.55 9.34 27.16
CA SER A 352 -40.66 8.51 26.68
C SER A 352 -42.05 9.15 26.92
N ARG A 353 -42.26 9.74 28.10
CA ARG A 353 -43.46 10.48 28.41
C ARG A 353 -43.65 11.67 27.49
N PHE A 354 -42.59 12.44 27.26
CA PHE A 354 -42.62 13.57 26.33
C PHE A 354 -42.94 13.13 24.91
N SER A 355 -42.28 12.06 24.42
CA SER A 355 -42.52 11.49 23.08
C SER A 355 -43.92 10.92 22.91
N HIS A 356 -44.48 10.37 23.96
CA HIS A 356 -45.85 9.85 23.93
C HIS A 356 -46.88 10.99 23.82
N TRP A 357 -46.63 12.13 24.53
CA TRP A 357 -47.54 13.31 24.53
C TRP A 357 -47.44 14.09 23.22
N GLN A 358 -46.23 14.29 22.71
CA GLN A 358 -45.95 15.03 21.47
C GLN A 358 -44.96 14.27 20.57
N PRO A 359 -45.43 13.25 19.83
CA PRO A 359 -44.58 12.42 18.99
C PRO A 359 -43.74 13.20 17.95
N ALA A 360 -44.38 14.22 17.35
CA ALA A 360 -43.73 15.07 16.34
C ALA A 360 -42.49 15.80 16.90
N LEU A 361 -42.59 16.35 18.11
CA LEU A 361 -41.49 17.05 18.76
C LEU A 361 -40.35 16.08 19.13
N GLY A 362 -40.66 14.86 19.54
CA GLY A 362 -39.68 13.81 19.79
C GLY A 362 -38.89 13.46 18.54
N ILE A 363 -39.55 13.37 17.38
CA ILE A 363 -38.91 13.14 16.08
C ILE A 363 -38.08 14.34 15.67
N VAL A 364 -38.58 15.56 15.80
CA VAL A 364 -37.85 16.79 15.47
C VAL A 364 -36.60 16.95 16.34
N ALA A 365 -36.71 16.73 17.67
CA ALA A 365 -35.58 16.78 18.58
C ALA A 365 -34.51 15.73 18.22
N SER A 366 -34.93 14.53 17.86
CA SER A 366 -34.01 13.47 17.39
C SER A 366 -33.37 13.84 16.05
N ALA A 367 -34.11 14.42 15.11
CA ALA A 367 -33.59 14.88 13.83
C ALA A 367 -32.54 15.99 14.02
N LEU A 368 -32.75 16.91 14.95
CA LEU A 368 -31.80 17.98 15.27
C LEU A 368 -30.45 17.44 15.74
N LEU A 369 -30.42 16.30 16.40
CA LEU A 369 -29.18 15.64 16.83
C LEU A 369 -28.54 14.80 15.72
N ILE A 370 -29.34 14.15 14.88
CA ILE A 370 -28.88 13.21 13.85
C ILE A 370 -28.46 13.92 12.56
N VAL A 371 -29.25 14.90 12.07
CA VAL A 371 -29.04 15.53 10.76
C VAL A 371 -27.68 16.25 10.64
N PRO A 372 -27.21 17.04 11.62
CA PRO A 372 -25.90 17.67 11.52
C PRO A 372 -24.76 16.66 11.37
N GLY A 373 -24.85 15.53 12.08
CA GLY A 373 -23.90 14.45 11.93
C GLY A 373 -23.96 13.82 10.53
N ILE A 374 -25.16 13.61 9.96
CA ILE A 374 -25.28 13.09 8.60
C ILE A 374 -24.70 14.07 7.57
N LEU A 375 -24.94 15.37 7.72
CA LEU A 375 -24.43 16.41 6.82
C LEU A 375 -22.90 16.54 6.90
N SER A 376 -22.31 16.28 8.06
CA SER A 376 -20.86 16.29 8.26
C SER A 376 -20.16 14.99 7.84
N ALA A 377 -20.92 13.94 7.53
CA ALA A 377 -20.37 12.65 7.15
C ALA A 377 -19.71 12.71 5.77
N ASN A 378 -18.39 12.58 5.72
CA ASN A 378 -17.63 12.49 4.49
C ASN A 378 -17.44 11.00 4.12
N GLN A 379 -17.64 10.66 2.84
CA GLN A 379 -17.46 9.29 2.33
C GLN A 379 -15.99 8.91 2.15
N GLN A 380 -15.05 9.83 2.37
CA GLN A 380 -13.63 9.55 2.23
C GLN A 380 -13.12 8.80 3.48
N PHE A 381 -12.62 7.61 3.26
CA PHE A 381 -11.93 6.83 4.27
C PHE A 381 -10.42 6.96 4.11
N ALA A 382 -9.70 7.06 5.22
CA ALA A 382 -8.24 6.98 5.21
C ALA A 382 -7.79 5.53 5.04
N ASP A 383 -6.55 5.38 4.60
CA ASP A 383 -5.91 4.07 4.64
C ASP A 383 -5.18 3.85 5.97
N ASP A 384 -5.48 2.73 6.60
CA ASP A 384 -5.00 2.37 7.93
C ASP A 384 -3.47 2.22 8.03
N ASN A 385 -2.81 1.93 6.90
CA ASN A 385 -1.47 1.37 6.94
C ASN A 385 -0.35 2.40 6.74
N LEU A 386 -0.67 3.68 6.47
CA LEU A 386 0.32 4.60 5.92
C LEU A 386 0.48 5.93 6.65
N ARG A 387 -0.32 6.21 7.67
CA ARG A 387 -0.19 7.48 8.40
C ARG A 387 0.67 7.30 9.64
N PRO A 388 1.74 8.11 9.78
CA PRO A 388 2.52 8.13 11.01
C PRO A 388 1.61 8.55 12.18
N TRP A 389 1.88 8.03 13.34
CA TRP A 389 1.23 8.44 14.57
C TRP A 389 1.57 9.92 14.83
N GLN A 390 0.59 10.78 14.74
CA GLN A 390 0.79 12.22 14.97
C GLN A 390 0.96 12.57 16.45
N GLN A 391 0.70 11.64 17.37
CA GLN A 391 0.82 11.83 18.81
C GLN A 391 1.67 10.71 19.42
N GLY A 392 2.85 11.06 19.93
CA GLY A 392 3.78 10.15 20.60
C GLY A 392 5.18 10.18 20.01
N GLN A 393 6.12 9.52 20.67
CA GLN A 393 7.49 9.36 20.14
C GLN A 393 7.46 8.50 18.87
N LEU A 394 8.01 9.03 17.78
CA LEU A 394 8.20 8.29 16.53
C LEU A 394 9.13 7.10 16.78
N THR A 395 8.80 5.97 16.19
CA THR A 395 9.76 4.85 16.11
C THR A 395 10.87 5.18 15.13
N ASN A 396 11.99 4.48 15.22
CA ASN A 396 13.09 4.67 14.27
C ASN A 396 12.63 4.45 12.81
N ALA A 397 11.77 3.47 12.57
CA ALA A 397 11.25 3.22 11.24
C ALA A 397 10.32 4.35 10.73
N GLU A 398 9.47 4.90 11.59
CA GLU A 398 8.62 6.05 11.26
C GLU A 398 9.45 7.31 11.01
N LEU A 399 10.49 7.55 11.83
CA LEU A 399 11.43 8.64 11.63
C LEU A 399 12.12 8.53 10.25
N GLY A 400 12.61 7.34 9.92
CA GLY A 400 13.19 7.08 8.60
C GLY A 400 12.23 7.33 7.46
N GLN A 401 10.97 6.88 7.60
CA GLN A 401 9.93 7.13 6.60
C GLN A 401 9.65 8.62 6.45
N GLN A 402 9.58 9.37 7.56
CA GLN A 402 9.37 10.82 7.54
C GLN A 402 10.53 11.55 6.85
N LEU A 403 11.79 11.17 7.14
CA LEU A 403 12.96 11.72 6.46
C LEU A 403 12.95 11.44 4.95
N VAL A 404 12.59 10.21 4.53
CA VAL A 404 12.44 9.89 3.11
C VAL A 404 11.35 10.75 2.47
N GLN A 405 10.20 10.93 3.12
CA GLN A 405 9.12 11.77 2.59
C GLN A 405 9.53 13.24 2.46
N ALA A 406 10.23 13.76 3.45
CA ALA A 406 10.66 15.16 3.48
C ALA A 406 11.70 15.48 2.38
N HIS A 407 12.66 14.59 2.14
CA HIS A 407 13.82 14.87 1.30
C HIS A 407 13.75 14.23 -0.11
N PHE A 408 12.94 13.19 -0.31
CA PHE A 408 12.76 12.51 -1.61
C PHE A 408 11.34 12.62 -2.16
N GLY A 409 10.43 13.23 -1.40
CA GLY A 409 9.02 13.40 -1.76
C GLY A 409 8.12 12.29 -1.22
N THR A 410 6.85 12.63 -1.01
CA THR A 410 5.86 11.76 -0.37
C THR A 410 5.62 10.44 -1.12
N GLY A 411 5.72 10.45 -2.45
CA GLY A 411 5.54 9.26 -3.27
C GLY A 411 6.70 8.26 -3.23
N ALA A 412 7.87 8.65 -2.71
CA ALA A 412 9.05 7.79 -2.63
C ALA A 412 8.87 6.60 -1.67
N THR A 413 7.96 6.73 -0.69
CA THR A 413 7.71 5.68 0.32
C THR A 413 6.79 4.55 -0.14
N GLY A 414 6.16 4.68 -1.31
CA GLY A 414 5.27 3.64 -1.85
C GLY A 414 5.21 3.65 -3.37
N PRO A 415 6.27 3.21 -4.04
CA PRO A 415 6.33 3.14 -5.48
C PRO A 415 5.28 2.17 -6.04
N ILE A 416 4.84 2.44 -7.27
CA ILE A 416 4.03 1.52 -8.06
C ILE A 416 4.97 0.70 -8.92
N THR A 417 4.87 -0.62 -8.87
CA THR A 417 5.66 -1.51 -9.72
C THR A 417 4.76 -2.16 -10.78
N ILE A 418 5.08 -1.94 -12.04
CA ILE A 418 4.44 -2.58 -13.20
C ILE A 418 5.36 -3.71 -13.65
N THR A 419 4.91 -4.94 -13.53
CA THR A 419 5.64 -6.13 -13.97
C THR A 419 5.07 -6.60 -15.30
N LEU A 420 5.95 -6.75 -16.29
CA LEU A 420 5.66 -7.33 -17.58
C LEU A 420 6.22 -8.75 -17.63
N GLN A 421 5.37 -9.76 -17.85
CA GLN A 421 5.76 -11.17 -17.95
C GLN A 421 5.39 -11.71 -19.33
N GLY A 422 6.39 -12.13 -20.09
CA GLY A 422 6.25 -12.71 -21.40
C GLY A 422 6.78 -14.14 -21.48
N THR A 423 6.56 -14.78 -22.63
CA THR A 423 7.16 -16.07 -22.97
C THR A 423 8.47 -15.93 -23.75
N GLN A 424 8.77 -14.71 -24.21
CA GLN A 424 9.96 -14.37 -24.99
C GLN A 424 10.99 -13.63 -24.15
N ASN A 425 12.22 -13.62 -24.60
CA ASN A 425 13.30 -12.86 -23.98
C ASN A 425 13.02 -11.35 -24.08
N LEU A 426 12.92 -10.67 -22.93
CA LEU A 426 12.65 -9.23 -22.84
C LEU A 426 13.92 -8.36 -22.89
N THR A 427 15.10 -8.96 -23.05
CA THR A 427 16.37 -8.22 -23.18
C THR A 427 16.81 -8.04 -24.64
N ASN A 428 16.02 -8.52 -25.61
CA ASN A 428 16.30 -8.30 -27.01
C ASN A 428 16.05 -6.83 -27.42
N GLN A 429 16.67 -6.38 -28.52
CA GLN A 429 16.60 -5.01 -29.01
C GLN A 429 15.17 -4.47 -29.13
N ARG A 430 14.26 -5.24 -29.74
CA ARG A 430 12.86 -4.82 -29.98
C ARG A 430 12.07 -4.68 -28.69
N ALA A 431 12.26 -5.61 -27.74
CA ALA A 431 11.62 -5.54 -26.44
C ALA A 431 12.12 -4.33 -25.63
N LEU A 432 13.44 -4.09 -25.63
CA LEU A 432 14.03 -2.95 -24.93
C LEU A 432 13.58 -1.60 -25.54
N GLN A 433 13.44 -1.50 -26.84
CA GLN A 433 12.88 -0.31 -27.52
C GLN A 433 11.42 -0.07 -27.07
N THR A 434 10.60 -1.13 -27.05
CA THR A 434 9.22 -1.05 -26.59
C THR A 434 9.14 -0.64 -25.11
N ILE A 435 10.00 -1.21 -24.26
CA ILE A 435 10.07 -0.87 -22.82
C ILE A 435 10.53 0.59 -22.64
N ASP A 436 11.48 1.08 -23.44
CA ASP A 436 11.91 2.48 -23.39
C ASP A 436 10.80 3.44 -23.82
N GLN A 437 10.09 3.12 -24.90
CA GLN A 437 8.94 3.90 -25.36
C GLN A 437 7.84 3.94 -24.31
N LEU A 438 7.49 2.78 -23.74
CA LEU A 438 6.55 2.70 -22.62
C LEU A 438 7.01 3.54 -21.43
N THR A 439 8.29 3.45 -21.06
CA THR A 439 8.85 4.24 -19.95
C THR A 439 8.71 5.74 -20.18
N ARG A 440 8.92 6.21 -21.41
CA ARG A 440 8.71 7.62 -21.79
C ARG A 440 7.24 8.04 -21.64
N GLN A 441 6.32 7.22 -22.16
CA GLN A 441 4.88 7.51 -22.09
C GLN A 441 4.38 7.52 -20.64
N LEU A 442 4.83 6.58 -19.82
CA LEU A 442 4.50 6.56 -18.39
C LEU A 442 5.07 7.76 -17.63
N THR A 443 6.26 8.23 -18.00
CA THR A 443 6.87 9.44 -17.40
C THR A 443 6.08 10.71 -17.73
N ALA A 444 5.40 10.75 -18.87
CA ALA A 444 4.58 11.88 -19.30
C ALA A 444 3.20 11.92 -18.59
N VAL A 445 2.79 10.88 -17.88
CA VAL A 445 1.51 10.84 -17.15
C VAL A 445 1.53 11.89 -16.02
N PRO A 446 0.48 12.70 -15.86
CA PRO A 446 0.39 13.68 -14.79
C PRO A 446 0.60 13.02 -13.40
N ASN A 447 1.22 13.75 -12.47
CA ASN A 447 1.56 13.27 -11.11
C ASN A 447 2.67 12.20 -11.03
N VAL A 448 3.20 11.71 -12.15
CA VAL A 448 4.41 10.89 -12.16
C VAL A 448 5.63 11.79 -11.94
N ASN A 449 6.47 11.40 -11.00
CA ASN A 449 7.76 12.06 -10.74
C ASN A 449 8.86 11.44 -11.58
N ARG A 450 8.92 10.09 -11.57
CA ARG A 450 10.01 9.33 -12.24
C ARG A 450 9.55 7.90 -12.52
N VAL A 451 10.03 7.34 -13.63
CA VAL A 451 9.87 5.92 -13.96
C VAL A 451 11.25 5.28 -14.12
N ILE A 452 11.50 4.24 -13.37
CA ILE A 452 12.73 3.44 -13.38
C ILE A 452 12.44 2.17 -14.17
N SER A 453 13.31 1.84 -15.14
CA SER A 453 13.19 0.64 -15.97
C SER A 453 14.58 0.12 -16.35
N VAL A 454 14.62 -1.00 -17.04
CA VAL A 454 15.89 -1.58 -17.52
C VAL A 454 16.66 -0.63 -18.44
N THR A 455 15.99 0.19 -19.25
CA THR A 455 16.59 1.20 -20.14
C THR A 455 16.88 2.52 -19.46
N ARG A 456 16.23 2.76 -18.30
CA ARG A 456 16.34 3.99 -17.49
C ARG A 456 16.50 3.67 -16.01
N PRO A 457 17.64 3.13 -15.59
CA PRO A 457 17.82 2.59 -14.22
C PRO A 457 17.71 3.62 -13.10
N THR A 458 17.91 4.91 -13.41
CA THR A 458 17.76 6.03 -12.47
C THR A 458 16.55 6.92 -12.79
N GLY A 459 15.71 6.50 -13.77
CA GLY A 459 14.68 7.34 -14.39
C GLY A 459 15.24 8.23 -15.51
N GLN A 460 16.58 8.26 -15.66
CA GLN A 460 17.27 8.92 -16.76
C GLN A 460 17.77 7.88 -17.76
N PRO A 461 17.81 8.22 -19.06
CA PRO A 461 18.29 7.33 -20.08
C PRO A 461 19.78 7.00 -19.90
N ILE A 462 20.20 5.78 -20.25
CA ILE A 462 21.62 5.46 -20.40
C ILE A 462 22.07 6.12 -21.70
N ALA A 463 22.69 7.30 -21.61
CA ALA A 463 22.95 8.17 -22.76
C ALA A 463 23.64 7.45 -23.91
N SER A 464 24.64 6.60 -23.63
CA SER A 464 25.37 5.82 -24.63
C SER A 464 24.52 4.81 -25.41
N PHE A 465 23.26 4.55 -25.01
CA PHE A 465 22.34 3.61 -25.64
C PHE A 465 21.28 4.30 -26.52
N TYR A 466 21.45 5.60 -26.75
CA TYR A 466 20.55 6.35 -27.61
C TYR A 466 21.28 6.77 -28.88
N VAL A 467 20.58 6.69 -30.01
CA VAL A 467 21.12 6.97 -31.33
C VAL A 467 21.74 8.36 -31.39
N ASN A 468 21.11 9.39 -30.83
CA ASN A 468 21.66 10.75 -30.81
C ASN A 468 23.03 10.81 -30.11
N HIS A 469 23.23 10.13 -29.00
CA HIS A 469 24.52 10.14 -28.31
C HIS A 469 25.58 9.36 -29.08
N GLN A 470 25.21 8.25 -29.72
CA GLN A 470 26.11 7.46 -30.56
C GLN A 470 26.50 8.24 -31.80
N LEU A 471 25.52 8.90 -32.44
CA LEU A 471 25.78 9.79 -33.58
C LEU A 471 26.63 11.01 -33.21
N SER A 472 26.36 11.62 -32.02
CA SER A 472 27.17 12.74 -31.53
C SER A 472 28.64 12.32 -31.29
N ALA A 473 28.88 11.14 -30.74
CA ALA A 473 30.23 10.63 -30.52
C ALA A 473 30.96 10.41 -31.86
N ILE A 474 30.27 9.84 -32.87
CA ILE A 474 30.79 9.69 -34.22
C ILE A 474 31.07 11.07 -34.84
N ASN A 475 30.17 12.03 -34.65
CA ASN A 475 30.25 13.37 -35.19
C ASN A 475 31.42 14.17 -34.61
N ILE A 476 31.72 14.02 -33.33
CA ILE A 476 32.89 14.61 -32.65
C ILE A 476 34.17 14.06 -33.28
N ASP A 477 34.25 12.74 -33.50
CA ASP A 477 35.42 12.11 -34.12
C ASP A 477 35.58 12.56 -35.59
N LEU A 478 34.47 12.63 -36.34
CA LEU A 478 34.44 13.14 -37.70
C LEU A 478 34.90 14.61 -37.80
N ALA A 479 34.48 15.48 -36.90
CA ALA A 479 34.91 16.86 -36.80
C ALA A 479 36.41 16.98 -36.50
N GLY A 480 36.96 16.13 -35.66
CA GLY A 480 38.38 16.04 -35.37
C GLY A 480 39.18 15.67 -36.65
N LYS A 481 38.70 14.68 -37.41
CA LYS A 481 39.30 14.26 -38.69
C LYS A 481 39.19 15.33 -39.78
N GLN A 482 38.03 16.02 -39.86
CA GLN A 482 37.86 17.16 -40.75
C GLN A 482 38.88 18.26 -40.48
N THR A 483 39.11 18.55 -39.17
CA THR A 483 40.11 19.54 -38.78
C THR A 483 41.51 19.11 -39.23
N SER A 484 41.84 17.82 -39.03
CA SER A 484 43.15 17.28 -39.47
C SER A 484 43.35 17.35 -40.99
N VAL A 485 42.31 16.94 -41.76
CA VAL A 485 42.34 17.05 -43.23
C VAL A 485 42.45 18.49 -43.71
N ALA A 486 41.75 19.45 -43.06
CA ALA A 486 41.87 20.89 -43.36
C ALA A 486 43.27 21.44 -43.05
N GLN A 487 43.89 20.97 -41.99
CA GLN A 487 45.27 21.34 -41.67
C GLN A 487 46.26 20.81 -42.71
N LEU A 488 46.06 19.57 -43.14
CA LEU A 488 46.87 18.96 -44.19
C LEU A 488 46.71 19.64 -45.52
N GLN A 489 45.48 20.03 -45.89
CA GLN A 489 45.25 20.84 -47.11
C GLN A 489 46.01 22.19 -47.06
N ARG A 490 46.04 22.84 -45.89
CA ARG A 490 46.80 24.09 -45.70
C ARG A 490 48.30 23.84 -45.87
N THR A 491 48.78 22.72 -45.30
CA THR A 491 50.22 22.35 -45.43
C THR A 491 50.60 22.08 -46.88
N LEU A 492 49.74 21.26 -47.58
CA LEU A 492 49.93 21.00 -49.01
C LEU A 492 49.90 22.31 -49.87
N ALA A 493 48.98 23.23 -49.53
CA ALA A 493 48.91 24.51 -50.20
C ALA A 493 50.16 25.37 -49.93
N SER A 494 50.71 25.32 -48.72
CA SER A 494 51.97 25.95 -48.30
C SER A 494 53.16 25.34 -49.08
N ASP A 495 53.15 23.99 -49.13
CA ASP A 495 54.23 23.23 -49.84
C ASP A 495 54.23 23.48 -51.32
N GLN A 496 53.07 23.61 -51.99
CA GLN A 496 52.93 24.05 -53.38
C GLN A 496 53.51 25.42 -53.58
N LYS A 497 53.28 26.33 -52.59
CA LYS A 497 53.86 27.67 -52.66
C LYS A 497 55.38 27.67 -52.53
N THR A 498 55.87 26.83 -51.60
CA THR A 498 57.32 26.68 -51.34
C THR A 498 58.06 26.00 -52.52
N LEU A 499 57.45 24.99 -53.15
CA LEU A 499 57.95 24.33 -54.33
C LEU A 499 57.99 25.28 -55.57
N LYS A 500 56.93 26.11 -55.70
CA LYS A 500 57.00 27.18 -56.76
C LYS A 500 58.12 28.18 -56.53
N GLN A 501 58.46 28.46 -55.26
CA GLN A 501 59.58 29.34 -54.94
C GLN A 501 60.93 28.60 -55.03
N ALA A 502 60.99 27.29 -54.85
CA ALA A 502 62.21 26.47 -55.01
C ALA A 502 62.45 26.07 -56.43
N ALA A 503 61.54 26.29 -57.42
CA ALA A 503 61.67 26.03 -58.82
C ALA A 503 62.72 26.93 -59.47
N THR A 504 63.29 27.85 -58.74
CA THR A 504 64.45 28.70 -59.17
C THR A 504 65.79 28.14 -58.73
N SER A 505 65.90 26.95 -58.08
CA SER A 505 67.19 26.31 -57.68
C SER A 505 67.10 24.78 -57.81
N LYS A 506 68.01 24.19 -58.52
CA LYS A 506 68.18 22.80 -59.01
C LYS A 506 68.38 21.76 -57.94
N HIS A 507 67.55 20.65 -57.85
CA HIS A 507 67.89 19.29 -57.34
C HIS A 507 66.92 18.24 -57.68
N THR A 508 67.29 17.03 -58.12
CA THR A 508 66.44 16.08 -58.87
C THR A 508 66.01 14.77 -58.06
N LYS A 509 66.68 14.30 -57.02
CA LYS A 509 66.43 13.03 -56.43
C LYS A 509 65.25 13.03 -55.38
N SER A 510 65.07 14.08 -54.67
CA SER A 510 64.10 14.20 -53.59
C SER A 510 62.70 14.49 -54.14
N VAL A 511 62.55 14.89 -55.40
CA VAL A 511 61.30 15.24 -56.10
C VAL A 511 60.58 13.97 -56.57
N ASP A 512 61.34 12.97 -57.06
CA ASP A 512 60.75 11.69 -57.44
C ASP A 512 60.09 11.00 -56.21
N GLN A 513 60.71 11.03 -55.01
CA GLN A 513 60.10 10.52 -53.78
C GLN A 513 58.89 11.34 -53.36
N LEU A 514 58.85 12.60 -53.55
CA LEU A 514 57.74 13.48 -53.28
C LEU A 514 56.57 13.21 -54.22
N SER A 515 56.86 12.96 -55.52
CA SER A 515 55.88 12.58 -56.52
C SER A 515 55.19 11.24 -56.20
N ASP A 516 55.95 10.21 -55.73
CA ASP A 516 55.40 8.92 -55.35
C ASP A 516 54.51 9.07 -54.19
N ARG A 517 54.90 9.86 -53.20
CA ARG A 517 54.04 10.12 -51.98
C ARG A 517 52.76 10.88 -52.27
N ILE A 518 52.80 11.78 -53.25
CA ILE A 518 51.62 12.51 -53.72
C ILE A 518 50.65 11.57 -54.44
N ASN A 519 51.15 10.64 -55.23
CA ASN A 519 50.35 9.63 -55.91
C ASN A 519 49.66 8.67 -54.86
N ASP A 520 50.41 8.18 -53.87
CA ASP A 520 49.88 7.38 -52.79
C ASP A 520 48.74 8.10 -52.06
N LEU A 521 48.86 9.43 -51.86
CA LEU A 521 47.87 10.24 -51.20
C LEU A 521 46.61 10.46 -52.07
N ALA A 522 46.78 10.59 -53.41
CA ALA A 522 45.70 10.69 -54.34
C ALA A 522 44.82 9.39 -54.33
N ASP A 523 45.50 8.24 -54.39
CA ASP A 523 44.83 6.92 -54.31
C ASP A 523 44.06 6.71 -53.02
N LEU A 524 44.61 7.13 -51.88
CA LEU A 524 43.93 7.10 -50.58
C LEU A 524 42.73 8.05 -50.54
N ASN A 525 42.82 9.23 -51.17
CA ASN A 525 41.73 10.17 -51.25
C ASN A 525 40.56 9.66 -52.10
N ASP A 526 40.85 8.96 -53.21
CA ASP A 526 39.82 8.36 -54.06
C ASP A 526 39.11 7.23 -53.33
N GLN A 527 39.83 6.38 -52.58
CA GLN A 527 39.23 5.36 -51.69
C GLN A 527 38.36 5.97 -50.60
N LEU A 528 38.75 7.12 -50.03
CA LEU A 528 38.00 7.85 -49.01
C LEU A 528 36.67 8.41 -49.57
N ASN A 529 36.77 8.99 -50.82
CA ASN A 529 35.60 9.52 -51.53
C ASN A 529 34.58 8.44 -51.89
N ASP A 530 35.03 7.24 -52.30
CA ASP A 530 34.20 6.08 -52.57
C ASP A 530 33.46 5.59 -51.27
N GLN A 531 34.18 5.62 -50.16
CA GLN A 531 33.54 5.25 -48.89
C GLN A 531 32.54 6.31 -48.38
N LEU A 532 32.79 7.58 -48.64
CA LEU A 532 31.85 8.68 -48.35
C LEU A 532 30.58 8.55 -49.17
N GLN A 533 30.71 8.24 -50.50
CA GLN A 533 29.54 7.94 -51.34
C GLN A 533 28.76 6.71 -50.84
N THR A 534 29.43 5.73 -50.29
CA THR A 534 28.79 4.53 -49.73
C THR A 534 27.99 4.91 -48.47
N VAL A 535 28.57 5.76 -47.61
CA VAL A 535 27.87 6.31 -46.43
C VAL A 535 26.70 7.18 -46.85
N ASP A 536 26.85 8.02 -47.85
CA ASP A 536 25.79 8.88 -48.42
C ASP A 536 24.63 8.07 -49.00
N LYS A 537 24.92 6.98 -49.70
CA LYS A 537 23.90 6.03 -50.21
C LYS A 537 23.17 5.29 -49.14
N LEU A 538 23.83 4.98 -48.01
CA LEU A 538 23.20 4.36 -46.85
C LEU A 538 22.36 5.35 -46.03
N LEU A 539 22.66 6.63 -46.13
CA LEU A 539 21.98 7.72 -45.43
C LEU A 539 20.83 8.35 -46.24
N THR A 540 20.83 8.22 -47.57
CA THR A 540 19.72 8.72 -48.42
C THR A 540 18.57 7.72 -48.45
N PRO A 541 17.34 8.12 -48.06
CA PRO A 541 16.19 7.24 -48.15
C PRO A 541 15.90 6.85 -49.61
N SER A 542 16.03 5.58 -49.94
CA SER A 542 15.59 5.08 -51.27
C SER A 542 14.06 5.21 -51.33
N ALA A 543 13.61 5.92 -52.37
CA ALA A 543 12.18 6.20 -52.62
C ALA A 543 11.38 4.97 -53.07
N ASP A 544 11.95 3.75 -52.99
CA ASP A 544 11.29 2.52 -53.45
C ASP A 544 10.88 1.66 -52.25
N ASN A 545 9.62 1.51 -52.15
CA ASN A 545 8.72 0.92 -51.19
C ASN A 545 9.05 -0.55 -50.85
N LYS A 546 10.01 -0.83 -49.97
CA LYS A 546 10.12 -2.10 -49.25
C LYS A 546 10.65 -1.78 -47.85
N GLN A 547 9.86 -2.12 -46.81
CA GLN A 547 10.23 -1.98 -45.41
C GLN A 547 11.67 -2.46 -45.19
N PRO A 548 12.61 -1.56 -44.87
CA PRO A 548 13.94 -1.97 -44.47
C PRO A 548 13.85 -2.58 -43.06
N THR A 549 14.54 -3.66 -42.86
CA THR A 549 14.77 -4.18 -41.52
C THR A 549 15.77 -3.18 -40.89
N GLU A 550 15.27 -2.26 -40.06
CA GLU A 550 16.03 -1.17 -39.42
C GLU A 550 17.36 -1.62 -38.79
N GLN A 551 17.49 -2.87 -38.45
CA GLN A 551 18.65 -3.48 -37.81
C GLN A 551 19.80 -3.75 -38.82
N THR A 552 19.47 -4.05 -40.09
CA THR A 552 20.46 -4.38 -41.14
C THR A 552 21.12 -3.12 -41.66
N ASP A 553 20.37 -2.04 -41.80
CA ASP A 553 20.88 -0.76 -42.32
C ASP A 553 21.75 -0.05 -41.28
N ALA A 554 21.39 -0.11 -40.00
CA ALA A 554 22.23 0.42 -38.91
C ALA A 554 23.57 -0.32 -38.81
N GLU A 555 23.59 -1.65 -38.98
CA GLU A 555 24.83 -2.44 -38.98
C GLU A 555 25.69 -2.15 -40.22
N GLN A 556 25.07 -1.93 -41.36
CA GLN A 556 25.80 -1.56 -42.61
C GLN A 556 26.41 -0.17 -42.50
N LEU A 557 25.67 0.80 -41.99
CA LEU A 557 26.18 2.15 -41.71
C LEU A 557 27.33 2.11 -40.71
N HIS A 558 27.21 1.33 -39.64
CA HIS A 558 28.27 1.20 -38.65
C HIS A 558 29.55 0.51 -39.20
N ARG A 559 29.40 -0.40 -40.15
CA ARG A 559 30.52 -1.01 -40.88
C ARG A 559 31.17 0.00 -41.86
N ALA A 560 30.36 0.75 -42.57
CA ALA A 560 30.86 1.79 -43.51
C ALA A 560 31.61 2.91 -42.78
N LEU A 561 31.08 3.35 -41.60
CA LEU A 561 31.74 4.37 -40.75
C LEU A 561 33.07 3.89 -40.16
N ARG A 562 33.17 2.61 -39.74
CA ARG A 562 34.46 2.02 -39.25
C ARG A 562 35.48 1.93 -40.42
N LYS A 563 35.04 1.70 -41.62
CA LYS A 563 35.93 1.63 -42.77
C LYS A 563 36.41 3.03 -43.16
N LEU A 564 35.54 4.04 -43.12
CA LEU A 564 35.87 5.45 -43.27
C LEU A 564 36.91 5.90 -42.23
N ASP A 565 36.76 5.50 -40.98
CA ASP A 565 37.71 5.77 -39.88
C ASP A 565 39.11 5.24 -40.17
N ARG A 566 39.21 3.98 -40.63
CA ARG A 566 40.50 3.38 -41.00
C ARG A 566 41.15 4.08 -42.20
N LEU A 567 40.37 4.48 -43.22
CA LEU A 567 40.87 5.19 -44.37
C LEU A 567 41.38 6.60 -44.01
N THR A 568 40.65 7.31 -43.15
CA THR A 568 41.06 8.64 -42.67
C THR A 568 42.37 8.56 -41.87
N SER A 569 42.53 7.53 -41.02
CA SER A 569 43.77 7.30 -40.26
C SER A 569 44.96 6.99 -41.20
N ARG A 570 44.74 6.21 -42.27
CA ARG A 570 45.77 5.93 -43.28
C ARG A 570 46.15 7.19 -44.08
N THR A 571 45.17 8.01 -44.43
CA THR A 571 45.41 9.29 -45.14
C THR A 571 46.23 10.24 -44.22
N THR A 572 45.94 10.31 -42.91
CA THR A 572 46.72 11.10 -41.97
C THR A 572 48.18 10.62 -41.91
N THR A 573 48.39 9.29 -41.82
CA THR A 573 49.77 8.70 -41.80
C THR A 573 50.51 9.00 -43.13
N ALA A 574 49.86 8.87 -44.30
CA ALA A 574 50.44 9.16 -45.58
C ALA A 574 50.87 10.63 -45.72
N LEU A 575 50.10 11.51 -45.12
CA LEU A 575 50.41 12.95 -45.06
C LEU A 575 51.57 13.29 -44.13
N ASP A 576 51.73 12.63 -42.98
CA ASP A 576 52.89 12.77 -42.12
C ASP A 576 54.17 12.33 -42.85
N HIS A 577 54.08 11.28 -43.66
CA HIS A 577 55.16 10.87 -44.54
C HIS A 577 55.45 11.85 -45.65
N LEU A 578 54.45 12.52 -46.21
CA LEU A 578 54.61 13.59 -47.21
C LEU A 578 55.34 14.80 -46.61
N VAL A 579 54.98 15.23 -45.39
CA VAL A 579 55.67 16.33 -44.68
C VAL A 579 57.11 15.97 -44.38
N SER A 580 57.37 14.71 -44.06
CA SER A 580 58.74 14.24 -43.82
C SER A 580 59.59 14.24 -45.13
N ALA A 581 58.99 13.85 -46.27
CA ALA A 581 59.64 13.91 -47.56
C ALA A 581 59.92 15.36 -48.06
N GLN A 582 59.03 16.30 -47.71
CA GLN A 582 59.23 17.73 -47.99
C GLN A 582 60.40 18.28 -47.22
N THR A 583 60.61 17.87 -45.97
CA THR A 583 61.78 18.29 -45.19
C THR A 583 63.12 17.83 -45.84
N ALA A 584 63.08 16.64 -46.45
CA ALA A 584 64.23 16.12 -47.20
C ALA A 584 64.46 16.94 -48.50
N VAL A 585 63.38 17.33 -49.26
CA VAL A 585 63.49 18.13 -50.47
C VAL A 585 64.02 19.55 -50.19
N ALA A 586 63.64 20.16 -49.06
CA ALA A 586 64.15 21.48 -48.69
C ALA A 586 65.65 21.49 -48.42
N THR A 587 66.27 20.36 -48.09
CA THR A 587 67.71 20.21 -47.83
C THR A 587 68.51 19.98 -49.13
N GLU A 588 67.91 19.49 -50.20
CA GLU A 588 68.55 19.09 -51.46
C GLU A 588 68.26 20.03 -52.65
N ALA A 589 67.73 21.20 -52.46
CA ALA A 589 67.10 22.13 -53.40
C ALA A 589 68.09 22.79 -54.48
N GLY A 590 69.18 22.10 -54.90
CA GLY A 590 70.16 22.60 -55.84
C GLY A 590 69.98 22.21 -57.30
N HIS A 591 69.08 21.25 -57.73
CA HIS A 591 69.09 20.69 -59.07
C HIS A 591 67.74 20.28 -59.69
N LEU A 592 66.82 21.24 -59.96
CA LEU A 592 65.48 20.81 -60.46
C LEU A 592 64.68 21.82 -61.28
N ASP A 593 64.87 21.87 -62.57
CA ASP A 593 64.03 22.68 -63.41
C ASP A 593 62.88 21.92 -64.17
N HIS A 594 63.03 20.61 -64.44
CA HIS A 594 62.01 19.90 -65.22
C HIS A 594 60.96 19.13 -64.33
N HIS A 595 61.40 18.56 -63.18
CA HIS A 595 60.45 17.76 -62.34
C HIS A 595 59.55 18.61 -61.41
N VAL A 596 59.95 19.91 -61.20
CA VAL A 596 59.11 20.79 -60.31
C VAL A 596 57.77 21.15 -60.95
N HIS A 597 57.73 21.22 -62.31
CA HIS A 597 56.49 21.49 -63.01
C HIS A 597 55.49 20.31 -62.86
N ASP A 598 55.95 19.07 -63.02
CA ASP A 598 55.09 17.86 -62.91
C ASP A 598 54.63 17.65 -61.47
N VAL A 599 55.53 17.85 -60.48
CA VAL A 599 55.19 17.81 -59.09
C VAL A 599 54.18 18.91 -58.71
N THR A 600 54.35 20.14 -59.21
CA THR A 600 53.42 21.25 -58.94
C THR A 600 52.05 20.96 -59.61
N GLN A 601 52.00 20.29 -60.73
CA GLN A 601 50.76 19.90 -61.40
C GLN A 601 50.11 18.76 -60.66
N SER A 602 50.82 17.74 -60.20
CA SER A 602 50.32 16.65 -59.34
C SER A 602 49.82 17.18 -58.01
N LEU A 603 50.50 18.11 -57.30
CA LEU A 603 50.04 18.76 -56.12
C LEU A 603 48.78 19.59 -56.38
N LYS A 604 48.64 20.22 -57.50
CA LYS A 604 47.42 20.93 -57.92
C LYS A 604 46.23 20.00 -58.15
N GLN A 605 46.50 18.84 -58.73
CA GLN A 605 45.52 17.78 -58.94
C GLN A 605 45.11 17.16 -57.62
N THR A 606 46.04 17.05 -56.67
CA THR A 606 45.74 16.47 -55.31
C THR A 606 45.00 17.45 -54.43
N THR A 607 45.19 18.76 -54.49
CA THR A 607 44.49 19.77 -53.71
C THR A 607 42.99 19.89 -54.00
N ALA A 608 42.54 19.63 -55.23
CA ALA A 608 41.13 19.70 -55.58
C ALA A 608 40.31 18.58 -54.95
N PRO A 609 40.75 17.29 -54.93
CA PRO A 609 40.09 16.22 -54.23
C PRO A 609 39.98 16.48 -52.72
N PHE A 610 41.00 17.06 -52.08
CA PHE A 610 40.91 17.42 -50.66
C PHE A 610 39.81 18.43 -50.34
N LYS A 611 39.57 19.39 -51.21
CA LYS A 611 38.49 20.37 -51.08
C LYS A 611 37.12 19.68 -51.14
N THR A 612 36.99 18.72 -52.08
CA THR A 612 35.78 17.92 -52.23
C THR A 612 35.56 17.01 -50.99
N LEU A 613 36.65 16.41 -50.50
CA LEU A 613 36.61 15.59 -49.25
C LEU A 613 36.16 16.40 -48.04
N LEU A 614 36.68 17.59 -47.85
CA LEU A 614 36.28 18.49 -46.77
C LEU A 614 34.79 18.89 -46.90
N ALA A 615 34.31 19.16 -48.09
CA ALA A 615 32.92 19.47 -48.35
C ALA A 615 32.00 18.25 -48.01
N SER A 616 32.42 17.04 -48.42
CA SER A 616 31.68 15.79 -48.08
C SER A 616 31.68 15.47 -46.62
N LEU A 617 32.82 15.65 -45.92
CA LEU A 617 32.90 15.48 -44.46
C LEU A 617 32.01 16.49 -43.74
N ALA A 618 31.97 17.78 -44.21
CA ALA A 618 31.09 18.80 -43.65
C ALA A 618 29.60 18.47 -43.85
N ALA A 619 29.25 18.00 -45.05
CA ALA A 619 27.88 17.55 -45.34
C ALA A 619 27.46 16.33 -44.48
N THR A 620 28.37 15.35 -44.35
CA THR A 620 28.11 14.19 -43.48
C THR A 620 27.96 14.60 -42.02
N HIS A 621 28.81 15.51 -41.52
CA HIS A 621 28.72 16.06 -40.18
C HIS A 621 27.34 16.71 -39.94
N SER A 622 26.93 17.61 -40.84
CA SER A 622 25.62 18.29 -40.75
C SER A 622 24.44 17.31 -40.81
N TYR A 623 24.54 16.27 -41.65
CA TYR A 623 23.51 15.25 -41.75
C TYR A 623 23.40 14.43 -40.46
N LEU A 624 24.51 13.96 -39.89
CA LEU A 624 24.53 13.21 -38.63
C LEU A 624 24.02 14.06 -37.46
N GLU A 625 24.31 15.36 -37.46
CA GLU A 625 23.80 16.31 -36.50
C GLU A 625 22.26 16.43 -36.58
N SER A 626 21.75 16.64 -37.81
CA SER A 626 20.29 16.71 -38.03
C SER A 626 19.58 15.42 -37.71
N LEU A 627 20.20 14.26 -37.97
CA LEU A 627 19.67 12.94 -37.59
C LEU A 627 19.68 12.73 -36.07
N ALA A 628 20.71 13.19 -35.36
CA ALA A 628 20.79 13.13 -33.91
C ALA A 628 19.68 13.97 -33.24
N ASP A 629 19.30 15.09 -33.81
CA ASP A 629 18.25 15.97 -33.32
C ASP A 629 16.84 15.51 -33.71
N SER A 630 16.71 14.58 -34.64
CA SER A 630 15.43 14.04 -35.08
C SER A 630 14.79 13.07 -34.06
N GLU A 631 13.54 12.65 -34.32
CA GLU A 631 12.86 11.60 -33.53
C GLU A 631 13.63 10.26 -33.53
N VAL A 632 14.34 9.95 -34.65
CA VAL A 632 15.19 8.75 -34.72
C VAL A 632 16.35 8.84 -33.74
N GLY A 633 16.94 10.01 -33.53
CA GLY A 633 17.98 10.23 -32.53
C GLY A 633 17.55 9.90 -31.10
N ARG A 634 16.27 10.03 -30.81
CA ARG A 634 15.69 9.69 -29.52
C ARG A 634 15.40 8.20 -29.34
N SER A 635 15.66 7.37 -30.33
CA SER A 635 15.43 5.93 -30.27
C SER A 635 16.50 5.23 -29.44
N PHE A 636 16.07 4.25 -28.65
CA PHE A 636 16.96 3.36 -27.92
C PHE A 636 17.60 2.36 -28.88
N TYR A 637 18.91 2.22 -28.82
CA TYR A 637 19.68 1.23 -29.60
C TYR A 637 20.75 0.59 -28.71
N LEU A 638 20.71 -0.75 -28.60
CA LEU A 638 21.65 -1.51 -27.77
C LEU A 638 22.97 -1.70 -28.54
N PRO A 639 24.07 -1.07 -28.14
CA PRO A 639 25.34 -1.21 -28.85
C PRO A 639 25.96 -2.59 -28.61
N ALA A 640 26.81 -3.06 -29.53
CA ALA A 640 27.43 -4.39 -29.44
C ALA A 640 28.25 -4.61 -28.13
N ASN A 641 28.79 -3.52 -27.56
CA ASN A 641 29.55 -3.53 -26.31
C ASN A 641 28.69 -3.28 -25.06
N ALA A 642 27.36 -3.34 -25.16
CA ALA A 642 26.46 -3.11 -24.03
C ALA A 642 26.76 -4.03 -22.81
N ALA A 643 27.25 -5.24 -23.08
CA ALA A 643 27.62 -6.19 -22.03
C ALA A 643 28.78 -5.69 -21.14
N THR A 644 29.61 -4.76 -21.59
CA THR A 644 30.69 -4.18 -20.79
C THR A 644 30.24 -2.96 -19.98
N ASN A 645 29.02 -2.45 -20.25
CA ASN A 645 28.49 -1.30 -19.53
C ASN A 645 27.93 -1.72 -18.16
N GLN A 646 28.64 -1.36 -17.11
CA GLN A 646 28.29 -1.75 -15.74
C GLN A 646 26.92 -1.22 -15.26
N VAL A 647 26.54 -0.03 -15.74
CA VAL A 647 25.22 0.56 -15.41
C VAL A 647 24.09 -0.29 -16.00
N TYR A 648 24.28 -0.76 -17.22
CA TYR A 648 23.31 -1.62 -17.89
C TYR A 648 23.25 -3.02 -17.23
N GLN A 649 24.40 -3.63 -16.94
CA GLN A 649 24.44 -4.92 -16.25
C GLN A 649 23.71 -4.89 -14.90
N ASN A 650 23.94 -3.85 -14.12
CA ASN A 650 23.26 -3.65 -12.85
C ASN A 650 21.76 -3.39 -13.04
N SER A 651 21.38 -2.68 -14.11
CA SER A 651 19.98 -2.46 -14.46
C SER A 651 19.29 -3.77 -14.87
N LEU A 652 19.95 -4.63 -15.64
CA LEU A 652 19.46 -5.97 -15.95
C LEU A 652 19.23 -6.78 -14.69
N PHE A 653 20.22 -6.85 -13.79
CA PHE A 653 20.10 -7.58 -12.54
C PHE A 653 18.94 -7.10 -11.66
N THR A 654 18.69 -5.79 -11.64
CA THR A 654 17.65 -5.19 -10.79
C THR A 654 16.26 -5.29 -11.43
N ASN A 655 16.15 -5.04 -12.74
CA ASN A 655 14.86 -4.80 -13.41
C ASN A 655 14.43 -5.93 -14.36
N VAL A 656 15.23 -7.00 -14.48
CA VAL A 656 14.92 -8.16 -15.31
C VAL A 656 15.14 -9.44 -14.51
N SER A 657 14.27 -10.45 -14.68
CA SER A 657 14.41 -11.76 -14.03
C SER A 657 15.60 -12.55 -14.58
N SER A 658 16.08 -13.53 -13.82
CA SER A 658 17.18 -14.41 -14.25
C SER A 658 16.91 -15.11 -15.58
N ASP A 659 15.65 -15.44 -15.86
CA ASP A 659 15.22 -16.11 -17.10
C ASP A 659 14.96 -15.12 -18.24
N SER A 660 15.14 -13.81 -17.99
CA SER A 660 14.88 -12.73 -18.96
C SER A 660 13.44 -12.70 -19.53
N ASN A 661 12.50 -13.39 -18.91
CA ASN A 661 11.09 -13.44 -19.32
C ASN A 661 10.20 -12.46 -18.56
N MET A 662 10.73 -11.81 -17.50
CA MET A 662 10.04 -10.77 -16.75
C MET A 662 10.89 -9.51 -16.63
N THR A 663 10.22 -8.35 -16.68
CA THR A 663 10.82 -7.06 -16.39
C THR A 663 9.88 -6.21 -15.55
N GLN A 664 10.45 -5.33 -14.73
CA GLN A 664 9.68 -4.42 -13.88
C GLN A 664 9.99 -2.96 -14.20
N LEU A 665 8.94 -2.15 -14.15
CA LEU A 665 9.02 -0.69 -14.19
C LEU A 665 8.56 -0.15 -12.85
N THR A 666 9.40 0.62 -12.18
CA THR A 666 9.09 1.22 -10.89
C THR A 666 8.70 2.69 -11.09
N VAL A 667 7.47 3.04 -10.78
CA VAL A 667 6.91 4.38 -10.95
C VAL A 667 6.85 5.08 -9.60
N LEU A 668 7.54 6.20 -9.47
CA LEU A 668 7.51 7.09 -8.32
C LEU A 668 6.52 8.22 -8.61
N LEU A 669 5.55 8.45 -7.72
CA LEU A 669 4.58 9.52 -7.81
C LEU A 669 5.05 10.78 -7.08
N LYS A 670 4.43 11.92 -7.36
CA LYS A 670 4.63 13.18 -6.63
C LYS A 670 3.79 13.23 -5.34
N THR A 671 2.63 12.56 -5.33
CA THR A 671 1.69 12.52 -4.20
C THR A 671 1.92 11.28 -3.34
N ALA A 672 1.41 11.32 -2.12
CA ALA A 672 1.53 10.21 -1.19
C ALA A 672 0.82 8.94 -1.72
N PRO A 673 1.36 7.74 -1.41
CA PRO A 673 0.70 6.50 -1.74
C PRO A 673 -0.70 6.47 -1.13
N GLY A 674 -1.69 6.05 -1.92
CA GLY A 674 -3.06 5.91 -1.48
C GLY A 674 -3.95 7.15 -1.56
N ASP A 675 -3.40 8.31 -1.85
CA ASP A 675 -4.20 9.50 -2.13
C ASP A 675 -5.12 9.30 -3.35
N GLN A 676 -6.20 10.06 -3.42
CA GLN A 676 -7.12 10.01 -4.57
C GLN A 676 -6.41 10.30 -5.89
N ALA A 677 -5.50 11.29 -5.89
CA ALA A 677 -4.67 11.62 -7.05
C ALA A 677 -3.79 10.43 -7.48
N SER A 678 -3.15 9.75 -6.52
CA SER A 678 -2.32 8.55 -6.78
C SER A 678 -3.14 7.40 -7.38
N ARG A 679 -4.37 7.19 -6.92
CA ARG A 679 -5.28 6.17 -7.48
C ARG A 679 -5.77 6.51 -8.89
N GLN A 680 -6.04 7.80 -9.16
CA GLN A 680 -6.37 8.25 -10.52
C GLN A 680 -5.20 8.08 -11.47
N THR A 681 -3.99 8.45 -11.04
CA THR A 681 -2.75 8.24 -11.80
C THR A 681 -2.53 6.76 -12.10
N LEU A 682 -2.76 5.87 -11.14
CA LEU A 682 -2.63 4.43 -11.35
C LEU A 682 -3.52 3.93 -12.50
N ARG A 683 -4.80 4.35 -12.55
CA ARG A 683 -5.69 3.98 -13.66
C ARG A 683 -5.19 4.49 -15.01
N GLN A 684 -4.63 5.70 -15.05
CA GLN A 684 -4.02 6.26 -16.25
C GLN A 684 -2.78 5.46 -16.67
N LEU A 685 -1.91 5.08 -15.70
CA LEU A 685 -0.74 4.24 -15.94
C LEU A 685 -1.13 2.87 -16.53
N GLU A 686 -2.14 2.23 -15.97
CA GLU A 686 -2.66 0.95 -16.47
C GLU A 686 -3.22 1.09 -17.89
N ALA A 687 -4.01 2.13 -18.15
CA ALA A 687 -4.58 2.41 -19.47
C ALA A 687 -3.47 2.69 -20.51
N VAL A 688 -2.49 3.54 -20.18
CA VAL A 688 -1.34 3.85 -21.04
C VAL A 688 -0.51 2.58 -21.28
N THR A 689 -0.25 1.77 -20.27
CA THR A 689 0.51 0.52 -20.42
C THR A 689 -0.18 -0.44 -21.38
N HIS A 690 -1.49 -0.67 -21.20
CA HIS A 690 -2.25 -1.51 -22.10
C HIS A 690 -2.28 -0.97 -23.54
N ALA A 691 -2.59 0.32 -23.72
CA ALA A 691 -2.65 0.93 -25.04
C ALA A 691 -1.30 0.89 -25.76
N SER A 692 -0.21 1.16 -25.05
CA SER A 692 1.14 1.20 -25.61
C SER A 692 1.62 -0.18 -26.08
N LEU A 693 1.19 -1.26 -25.43
CA LEU A 693 1.66 -2.61 -25.75
C LEU A 693 0.83 -3.30 -26.85
N LEU A 694 -0.41 -2.85 -27.11
CA LEU A 694 -1.33 -3.49 -28.08
C LEU A 694 -0.76 -3.61 -29.49
N ALA A 695 -0.06 -2.58 -29.96
CA ALA A 695 0.50 -2.52 -31.33
C ALA A 695 1.97 -2.96 -31.39
N THR A 696 2.50 -3.61 -30.35
CA THR A 696 3.91 -3.95 -30.23
C THR A 696 4.13 -5.48 -30.18
N PRO A 697 5.38 -5.94 -30.36
CA PRO A 697 5.72 -7.36 -30.15
C PRO A 697 5.38 -7.88 -28.75
N LEU A 698 5.17 -6.98 -27.76
CA LEU A 698 4.85 -7.30 -26.38
C LEU A 698 3.32 -7.36 -26.09
N LYS A 699 2.46 -7.39 -27.10
CA LYS A 699 0.99 -7.45 -26.93
C LYS A 699 0.48 -8.62 -26.09
N ALA A 700 1.18 -9.74 -26.10
CA ALA A 700 0.81 -10.96 -25.36
C ALA A 700 1.41 -11.02 -23.95
N VAL A 701 2.10 -9.97 -23.50
CA VAL A 701 2.72 -9.94 -22.18
C VAL A 701 1.66 -9.73 -21.11
N LYS A 702 1.74 -10.52 -20.04
CA LYS A 702 0.90 -10.35 -18.86
C LYS A 702 1.38 -9.15 -18.06
N ILE A 703 0.50 -8.18 -17.87
CA ILE A 703 0.74 -6.97 -17.09
C ILE A 703 0.23 -7.19 -15.67
N THR A 704 1.04 -6.90 -14.68
CA THR A 704 0.64 -6.94 -13.26
C THR A 704 1.15 -5.69 -12.57
N THR A 705 0.23 -4.96 -11.93
CA THR A 705 0.54 -3.76 -11.17
C THR A 705 0.54 -4.07 -9.68
N THR A 706 1.61 -3.72 -8.99
CA THR A 706 1.77 -3.96 -7.55
C THR A 706 2.20 -2.67 -6.84
N GLY A 707 2.15 -2.69 -5.51
CA GLY A 707 2.43 -1.53 -4.66
C GLY A 707 1.22 -1.12 -3.84
N ILE A 708 1.44 -0.24 -2.86
CA ILE A 708 0.42 0.18 -1.89
C ILE A 708 -0.79 0.80 -2.59
N THR A 709 -0.56 1.71 -3.55
CA THR A 709 -1.63 2.36 -4.31
C THR A 709 -2.48 1.37 -5.12
N ALA A 710 -1.84 0.34 -5.72
CA ALA A 710 -2.53 -0.70 -6.47
C ALA A 710 -3.40 -1.58 -5.56
N GLN A 711 -2.91 -1.95 -4.38
CA GLN A 711 -3.68 -2.69 -3.39
C GLN A 711 -4.92 -1.92 -2.93
N GLN A 712 -4.76 -0.62 -2.68
CA GLN A 712 -5.88 0.23 -2.28
C GLN A 712 -6.90 0.41 -3.38
N GLN A 713 -6.45 0.61 -4.62
CA GLN A 713 -7.35 0.72 -5.77
C GLN A 713 -8.16 -0.56 -5.98
N ALA A 714 -7.52 -1.73 -5.91
CA ALA A 714 -8.20 -3.02 -5.99
C ALA A 714 -9.24 -3.19 -4.87
N ARG A 715 -8.88 -2.79 -3.64
CA ARG A 715 -9.79 -2.78 -2.49
C ARG A 715 -10.99 -1.88 -2.71
N HIS A 716 -10.77 -0.65 -3.17
CA HIS A 716 -11.85 0.30 -3.47
C HIS A 716 -12.77 -0.21 -4.59
N GLN A 717 -12.24 -0.81 -5.63
CA GLN A 717 -13.04 -1.37 -6.71
C GLN A 717 -13.95 -2.49 -6.22
N LEU A 718 -13.42 -3.43 -5.43
CA LEU A 718 -14.22 -4.52 -4.84
C LEU A 718 -15.30 -4.01 -3.89
N VAL A 719 -14.97 -3.03 -3.04
CA VAL A 719 -15.95 -2.41 -2.16
C VAL A 719 -17.08 -1.76 -2.98
N ASN A 720 -16.75 -0.95 -3.98
CA ASN A 720 -17.76 -0.25 -4.78
C ASN A 720 -18.64 -1.20 -5.60
N GLN A 721 -18.06 -2.27 -6.17
CA GLN A 721 -18.81 -3.26 -6.94
C GLN A 721 -19.84 -4.03 -6.10
N HIS A 722 -19.55 -4.26 -4.83
CA HIS A 722 -20.39 -5.07 -3.95
C HIS A 722 -21.15 -4.25 -2.89
N ALA A 723 -20.88 -2.95 -2.73
CA ALA A 723 -21.43 -2.12 -1.67
C ALA A 723 -22.96 -2.13 -1.65
N LEU A 724 -23.61 -1.98 -2.81
CA LEU A 724 -25.08 -1.97 -2.90
C LEU A 724 -25.66 -3.34 -2.49
N LYS A 725 -25.13 -4.43 -3.04
CA LYS A 725 -25.61 -5.80 -2.74
C LYS A 725 -25.42 -6.09 -1.25
N TRP A 726 -24.31 -5.65 -0.69
CA TRP A 726 -23.98 -5.79 0.72
C TRP A 726 -24.95 -5.01 1.62
N THR A 727 -25.19 -3.74 1.29
CA THR A 727 -26.10 -2.87 2.04
C THR A 727 -27.52 -3.46 2.04
N VAL A 728 -28.02 -3.88 0.89
CA VAL A 728 -29.34 -4.52 0.78
C VAL A 728 -29.40 -5.81 1.59
N GLY A 729 -28.37 -6.66 1.53
CA GLY A 729 -28.29 -7.90 2.31
C GLY A 729 -28.29 -7.66 3.82
N VAL A 730 -27.47 -6.72 4.31
CA VAL A 730 -27.40 -6.37 5.74
C VAL A 730 -28.72 -5.79 6.24
N VAL A 731 -29.28 -4.83 5.50
CA VAL A 731 -30.58 -4.24 5.82
C VAL A 731 -31.68 -5.32 5.84
N GLY A 732 -31.69 -6.20 4.85
CA GLY A 732 -32.63 -7.32 4.79
C GLY A 732 -32.56 -8.25 6.00
N ILE A 733 -31.34 -8.66 6.39
CA ILE A 733 -31.13 -9.53 7.56
C ILE A 733 -31.61 -8.83 8.85
N LEU A 734 -31.26 -7.56 9.03
CA LEU A 734 -31.67 -6.80 10.21
C LEU A 734 -33.18 -6.60 10.27
N VAL A 735 -33.82 -6.28 9.14
CA VAL A 735 -35.28 -6.15 9.07
C VAL A 735 -35.97 -7.46 9.39
N ILE A 736 -35.48 -8.58 8.83
CA ILE A 736 -36.02 -9.92 9.10
C ILE A 736 -35.85 -10.29 10.59
N ALA A 737 -34.65 -10.06 11.13
CA ALA A 737 -34.38 -10.37 12.55
C ALA A 737 -35.30 -9.56 13.51
N LEU A 738 -35.43 -8.27 13.27
CA LEU A 738 -36.34 -7.44 14.04
C LEU A 738 -37.80 -7.82 13.81
N TRP A 739 -38.17 -8.18 12.58
CA TRP A 739 -39.53 -8.67 12.28
C TRP A 739 -39.89 -9.95 13.04
N LEU A 740 -38.95 -10.91 13.09
CA LEU A 740 -39.13 -12.13 13.91
C LEU A 740 -39.29 -11.81 15.41
N GLY A 741 -38.58 -10.78 15.89
CA GLY A 741 -38.67 -10.31 17.26
C GLY A 741 -39.98 -9.54 17.53
N LEU A 742 -40.29 -8.55 16.71
CA LEU A 742 -41.34 -7.54 16.92
C LEU A 742 -42.69 -7.92 16.25
N ARG A 743 -42.67 -8.83 15.29
CA ARG A 743 -43.84 -9.22 14.45
C ARG A 743 -44.54 -8.05 13.73
N SER A 744 -43.82 -6.95 13.53
CA SER A 744 -44.27 -5.78 12.77
C SER A 744 -43.20 -5.40 11.74
N PHE A 745 -43.50 -5.60 10.46
CA PHE A 745 -42.58 -5.30 9.36
C PHE A 745 -42.27 -3.78 9.31
N LEU A 746 -43.29 -2.94 9.42
CA LEU A 746 -43.12 -1.47 9.35
C LEU A 746 -42.21 -0.95 10.47
N LEU A 747 -42.45 -1.42 11.72
CA LEU A 747 -41.64 -1.01 12.86
C LEU A 747 -40.19 -1.50 12.71
N SER A 748 -39.99 -2.73 12.21
CA SER A 748 -38.68 -3.29 11.95
C SER A 748 -37.91 -2.51 10.89
N ALA A 749 -38.55 -2.12 9.80
CA ALA A 749 -37.98 -1.28 8.75
C ALA A 749 -37.58 0.11 9.27
N LEU A 750 -38.45 0.76 10.06
CA LEU A 750 -38.19 2.07 10.67
C LEU A 750 -37.02 2.01 11.66
N LEU A 751 -36.93 0.95 12.50
CA LEU A 751 -35.83 0.77 13.44
C LEU A 751 -34.50 0.48 12.74
N THR A 752 -34.52 -0.29 11.64
CA THR A 752 -33.32 -0.52 10.83
C THR A 752 -32.86 0.78 10.14
N GLY A 753 -33.80 1.58 9.61
CA GLY A 753 -33.53 2.91 9.09
C GLY A 753 -32.95 3.85 10.14
N GLY A 754 -33.47 3.80 11.38
CA GLY A 754 -32.97 4.53 12.54
C GLY A 754 -31.51 4.15 12.88
N LEU A 755 -31.18 2.85 12.88
CA LEU A 755 -29.80 2.37 13.08
C LEU A 755 -28.86 2.90 11.99
N ALA A 756 -29.29 2.87 10.73
CA ALA A 756 -28.49 3.41 9.62
C ALA A 756 -28.23 4.90 9.77
N ALA A 757 -29.29 5.70 10.04
CA ALA A 757 -29.18 7.13 10.25
C ALA A 757 -28.26 7.47 11.44
N LEU A 758 -28.42 6.75 12.56
CA LEU A 758 -27.60 6.92 13.75
C LEU A 758 -26.12 6.57 13.48
N THR A 759 -25.84 5.51 12.73
CA THR A 759 -24.48 5.11 12.38
C THR A 759 -23.80 6.16 11.51
N ILE A 760 -24.49 6.66 10.49
CA ILE A 760 -23.97 7.71 9.60
C ILE A 760 -23.74 9.01 10.38
N SER A 761 -24.67 9.37 11.26
CA SER A 761 -24.55 10.54 12.12
C SER A 761 -23.37 10.43 13.08
N SER A 762 -23.21 9.30 13.74
CA SER A 762 -22.09 9.05 14.65
C SER A 762 -20.74 9.12 13.93
N TRP A 763 -20.69 8.62 12.70
CA TRP A 763 -19.52 8.73 11.83
C TRP A 763 -19.20 10.20 11.52
N GLY A 764 -20.19 11.00 11.10
CA GLY A 764 -19.98 12.40 10.78
C GLY A 764 -19.53 13.23 11.98
N TRP A 765 -20.16 13.06 13.15
CA TRP A 765 -19.73 13.70 14.38
C TRP A 765 -18.31 13.31 14.77
N THR A 766 -17.96 12.04 14.62
CA THR A 766 -16.60 11.55 14.91
C THR A 766 -15.58 12.16 13.97
N GLN A 767 -15.87 12.22 12.68
CA GLN A 767 -15.00 12.88 11.71
C GLN A 767 -14.81 14.37 12.03
N LEU A 768 -15.87 15.07 12.36
CA LEU A 768 -15.82 16.48 12.71
C LEU A 768 -14.96 16.73 13.94
N ILE A 769 -15.12 15.92 14.99
CA ILE A 769 -14.32 16.03 16.22
C ILE A 769 -12.84 15.69 15.95
N MET A 770 -12.59 14.60 15.22
CA MET A 770 -11.22 14.16 14.94
C MET A 770 -10.47 15.14 14.03
N THR A 771 -11.14 15.74 13.03
CA THR A 771 -10.50 16.67 12.11
C THR A 771 -10.32 18.06 12.70
N GLN A 772 -11.33 18.59 13.40
CA GLN A 772 -11.31 19.97 13.91
C GLN A 772 -10.55 20.11 15.24
N TRP A 773 -10.72 19.18 16.16
CA TRP A 773 -10.15 19.31 17.51
C TRP A 773 -8.86 18.55 17.71
N GLN A 774 -8.68 17.43 17.03
CA GLN A 774 -7.47 16.60 17.21
C GLN A 774 -6.51 16.72 16.03
N HIS A 775 -6.86 17.47 14.97
CA HIS A 775 -6.08 17.57 13.71
C HIS A 775 -5.67 16.19 13.18
N ALA A 776 -6.39 15.16 13.58
CA ALA A 776 -6.19 13.81 13.12
C ALA A 776 -6.77 13.69 11.70
N GLY A 777 -6.10 12.95 10.86
CA GLY A 777 -6.58 12.73 9.51
C GLY A 777 -7.87 11.89 9.47
N LEU A 778 -8.37 11.64 8.26
CA LEU A 778 -9.55 10.80 8.01
C LEU A 778 -9.42 9.43 8.68
N LEU A 779 -10.53 8.89 9.17
CA LEU A 779 -10.61 7.58 9.81
C LEU A 779 -10.74 6.48 8.76
N SER A 780 -10.36 5.25 9.13
CA SER A 780 -10.40 4.10 8.24
C SER A 780 -11.79 3.47 8.12
N SER A 781 -12.00 2.74 7.04
CA SER A 781 -13.19 1.93 6.85
C SER A 781 -13.34 0.82 7.91
N ALA A 782 -12.21 0.31 8.44
CA ALA A 782 -12.22 -0.70 9.49
C ALA A 782 -12.79 -0.15 10.81
N VAL A 783 -12.49 1.11 11.14
CA VAL A 783 -13.09 1.81 12.30
C VAL A 783 -14.61 1.91 12.14
N PHE A 784 -15.07 2.34 10.95
CA PHE A 784 -16.52 2.45 10.68
C PHE A 784 -17.24 1.11 10.86
N LEU A 785 -16.72 0.04 10.24
CA LEU A 785 -17.34 -1.28 10.30
C LEU A 785 -17.32 -1.90 11.69
N SER A 786 -16.23 -1.72 12.42
CA SER A 786 -16.10 -2.22 13.80
C SER A 786 -17.04 -1.49 14.74
N SER A 787 -17.16 -0.17 14.61
CA SER A 787 -18.12 0.61 15.39
C SER A 787 -19.57 0.28 15.03
N LEU A 788 -19.85 -0.02 13.75
CA LEU A 788 -21.18 -0.46 13.32
C LEU A 788 -21.63 -1.72 14.05
N VAL A 789 -20.71 -2.70 14.25
CA VAL A 789 -21.05 -3.93 15.01
C VAL A 789 -21.41 -3.61 16.44
N ILE A 790 -20.61 -2.76 17.11
CA ILE A 790 -20.87 -2.35 18.51
C ILE A 790 -22.19 -1.58 18.60
N LEU A 791 -22.43 -0.63 17.71
CA LEU A 791 -23.68 0.16 17.67
C LEU A 791 -24.90 -0.69 17.35
N ALA A 792 -24.78 -1.63 16.40
CA ALA A 792 -25.86 -2.54 16.07
C ALA A 792 -26.19 -3.46 17.25
N LEU A 793 -25.19 -3.97 17.97
CA LEU A 793 -25.38 -4.78 19.16
C LEU A 793 -26.13 -3.98 20.24
N HIS A 794 -25.67 -2.76 20.55
CA HIS A 794 -26.33 -1.87 21.51
C HIS A 794 -27.74 -1.54 21.08
N TRP A 795 -27.94 -1.06 19.84
CA TRP A 795 -29.24 -0.66 19.29
C TRP A 795 -30.27 -1.81 19.32
N LEU A 796 -29.88 -2.99 18.84
CA LEU A 796 -30.76 -4.17 18.85
C LEU A 796 -31.12 -4.58 20.28
N THR A 797 -30.16 -4.51 21.19
CA THR A 797 -30.39 -4.85 22.61
C THR A 797 -31.40 -3.88 23.23
N ILE A 798 -31.20 -2.57 23.11
CA ILE A 798 -32.10 -1.58 23.73
C ILE A 798 -33.49 -1.53 23.07
N THR A 799 -33.59 -1.71 21.77
CA THR A 799 -34.87 -1.70 21.04
C THR A 799 -35.69 -2.94 21.34
N LEU A 800 -35.08 -4.12 21.39
CA LEU A 800 -35.76 -5.36 21.77
C LEU A 800 -36.16 -5.37 23.24
N LEU A 801 -35.38 -4.76 24.13
CA LEU A 801 -35.77 -4.56 25.53
C LEU A 801 -36.92 -3.55 25.67
N ALA A 802 -36.96 -2.51 24.85
CA ALA A 802 -37.97 -1.46 24.87
C ALA A 802 -39.31 -1.92 24.29
N VAL A 803 -39.33 -2.93 23.43
CA VAL A 803 -40.56 -3.44 22.79
C VAL A 803 -40.95 -4.77 23.41
N ASP A 804 -41.74 -4.75 24.51
CA ASP A 804 -42.32 -5.96 25.10
C ASP A 804 -43.52 -6.43 24.32
N ARG A 805 -43.37 -7.64 23.71
CA ARG A 805 -44.29 -8.20 22.70
C ARG A 805 -45.67 -8.54 23.23
N GLN A 806 -45.82 -8.97 24.49
CA GLN A 806 -47.06 -9.54 24.99
C GLN A 806 -48.13 -8.49 25.32
N ASN A 807 -47.72 -7.27 25.61
CA ASN A 807 -48.63 -6.24 26.15
C ASN A 807 -49.06 -5.15 25.15
N TRP A 808 -48.36 -4.96 24.01
CA TRP A 808 -48.57 -3.81 23.11
C TRP A 808 -49.62 -4.02 22.04
N PHE A 809 -49.73 -5.21 21.52
CA PHE A 809 -50.60 -5.49 20.38
C PHE A 809 -52.04 -5.87 20.78
N HIS A 810 -52.28 -6.15 22.06
CA HIS A 810 -53.59 -6.56 22.52
C HIS A 810 -54.36 -5.43 23.28
N HIS A 811 -53.71 -4.64 24.12
CA HIS A 811 -54.31 -3.54 24.85
C HIS A 811 -53.31 -2.40 24.99
N PHE A 812 -53.52 -1.30 24.18
CA PHE A 812 -52.68 -0.11 24.25
C PHE A 812 -53.14 0.77 25.44
N ASP A 813 -52.35 0.76 26.54
CA ASP A 813 -52.53 1.60 27.69
C ASP A 813 -51.34 2.55 27.87
N ALA A 814 -51.61 3.86 27.84
CA ALA A 814 -50.58 4.89 27.95
C ALA A 814 -49.78 4.84 29.26
N GLN A 815 -50.46 4.48 30.36
CA GLN A 815 -49.84 4.39 31.68
C GLN A 815 -48.93 3.19 31.79
N ARG A 816 -49.30 2.05 31.21
CA ARG A 816 -48.45 0.86 31.10
C ARG A 816 -47.24 1.10 30.21
N LEU A 817 -47.42 1.82 29.11
CA LEU A 817 -46.28 2.22 28.22
C LEU A 817 -45.24 3.01 29.00
N GLN A 818 -45.66 4.00 29.77
CA GLN A 818 -44.77 4.85 30.56
C GLN A 818 -44.02 4.06 31.65
N THR A 819 -44.76 3.23 32.40
CA THR A 819 -44.12 2.40 33.44
C THR A 819 -43.13 1.42 32.83
N HIS A 820 -43.44 0.86 31.68
CA HIS A 820 -42.50 -0.03 30.95
C HIS A 820 -41.23 0.72 30.52
N PHE A 821 -41.31 1.90 29.94
CA PHE A 821 -40.12 2.68 29.56
C PHE A 821 -39.29 3.14 30.76
N TYR A 822 -39.89 3.42 31.92
CA TYR A 822 -39.16 3.62 33.16
C TYR A 822 -38.39 2.38 33.56
N ALA A 823 -39.00 1.19 33.48
CA ALA A 823 -38.37 -0.09 33.73
C ALA A 823 -37.24 -0.40 32.73
N CYS A 824 -37.41 -0.07 31.43
CA CYS A 824 -36.42 -0.22 30.42
C CYS A 824 -35.20 0.69 30.64
N GLY A 825 -35.38 1.93 31.01
CA GLY A 825 -34.28 2.85 31.31
C GLY A 825 -33.41 2.34 32.45
N GLN A 826 -33.98 1.61 33.45
CA GLN A 826 -33.19 0.96 34.49
C GLN A 826 -32.35 -0.22 33.95
N LEU A 827 -32.73 -0.82 32.83
CA LEU A 827 -32.00 -1.88 32.16
C LEU A 827 -30.88 -1.32 31.28
N VAL A 828 -31.16 -0.27 30.61
CA VAL A 828 -30.25 0.32 29.59
C VAL A 828 -29.06 1.02 30.24
N TRP A 829 -29.24 1.74 31.35
CA TRP A 829 -28.13 2.43 32.01
C TRP A 829 -26.97 1.52 32.42
N PRO A 830 -27.18 0.36 33.06
CA PRO A 830 -26.11 -0.57 33.37
C PRO A 830 -25.38 -1.09 32.10
N ILE A 831 -26.14 -1.42 31.04
CA ILE A 831 -25.55 -1.85 29.76
C ILE A 831 -24.62 -0.76 29.21
N THR A 832 -25.11 0.47 29.16
CA THR A 832 -24.32 1.62 28.70
C THR A 832 -23.07 1.82 29.54
N LEU A 833 -23.16 1.71 30.87
CA LEU A 833 -22.01 1.85 31.77
C LEU A 833 -20.98 0.75 31.54
N LEU A 834 -21.41 -0.49 31.31
CA LEU A 834 -20.53 -1.63 31.02
C LEU A 834 -19.81 -1.47 29.70
N GLU A 835 -20.50 -0.98 28.67
CA GLU A 835 -19.89 -0.66 27.35
C GLU A 835 -18.89 0.49 27.48
N CYS A 836 -19.24 1.56 28.17
CA CYS A 836 -18.35 2.69 28.46
C CYS A 836 -17.09 2.25 29.22
N GLY A 837 -17.18 1.22 30.06
CA GLY A 837 -16.06 0.65 30.82
C GLY A 837 -14.90 0.21 29.92
N TYR A 838 -15.16 -0.26 28.71
CA TYR A 838 -14.11 -0.60 27.72
C TYR A 838 -13.86 0.53 26.71
N LEU A 839 -14.90 1.27 26.32
CA LEU A 839 -14.78 2.29 25.28
C LEU A 839 -14.04 3.55 25.77
N LEU A 840 -14.21 3.96 27.03
CA LEU A 840 -13.50 5.12 27.59
C LEU A 840 -11.97 4.91 27.65
N PRO A 841 -11.45 3.79 28.18
CA PRO A 841 -10.01 3.50 28.10
C PRO A 841 -9.50 3.44 26.66
N LEU A 842 -10.31 2.95 25.72
CA LEU A 842 -9.95 2.90 24.30
C LEU A 842 -9.77 4.31 23.72
N TRP A 843 -10.61 5.25 24.12
CA TRP A 843 -10.50 6.65 23.68
C TRP A 843 -9.24 7.34 24.23
N LEU A 844 -8.74 6.93 25.38
CA LEU A 844 -7.52 7.47 25.97
C LEU A 844 -6.21 6.95 25.31
N THR A 845 -6.30 5.96 24.43
CA THR A 845 -5.13 5.43 23.72
C THR A 845 -4.54 6.45 22.74
N ALA A 846 -3.25 6.36 22.44
CA ALA A 846 -2.60 7.21 21.45
C ALA A 846 -2.91 6.79 19.99
N ALA A 847 -3.54 5.61 19.77
CA ALA A 847 -3.82 5.08 18.45
C ALA A 847 -5.03 5.75 17.77
N PRO A 848 -4.90 6.46 16.64
CA PRO A 848 -6.00 7.20 16.03
C PRO A 848 -7.21 6.31 15.68
N ASN A 849 -6.95 5.11 15.18
CA ASN A 849 -8.00 4.16 14.83
C ASN A 849 -8.77 3.66 16.06
N LEU A 850 -8.09 3.39 17.18
CA LEU A 850 -8.72 2.98 18.44
C LEU A 850 -9.50 4.14 19.05
N LYS A 851 -8.96 5.37 19.00
CA LYS A 851 -9.71 6.59 19.40
C LYS A 851 -10.96 6.79 18.56
N GLY A 852 -10.85 6.65 17.24
CA GLY A 852 -11.97 6.78 16.33
C GLY A 852 -13.06 5.74 16.59
N LEU A 853 -12.67 4.48 16.82
CA LEU A 853 -13.57 3.39 17.21
C LEU A 853 -14.33 3.73 18.51
N ALA A 854 -13.61 4.16 19.54
CA ALA A 854 -14.19 4.52 20.81
C ALA A 854 -15.14 5.71 20.68
N LEU A 855 -14.70 6.78 20.03
CA LEU A 855 -15.47 8.01 19.89
C LEU A 855 -16.76 7.79 19.09
N MET A 856 -16.67 7.07 17.95
CA MET A 856 -17.85 6.75 17.15
C MET A 856 -18.83 5.87 17.92
N SER A 857 -18.35 4.88 18.65
CA SER A 857 -19.20 4.01 19.46
C SER A 857 -19.82 4.76 20.63
N LEU A 858 -19.07 5.59 21.35
CA LEU A 858 -19.58 6.38 22.48
C LEU A 858 -20.64 7.41 22.04
N ILE A 859 -20.38 8.13 20.92
CA ILE A 859 -21.36 9.08 20.35
C ILE A 859 -22.63 8.33 19.95
N GLY A 860 -22.49 7.21 19.24
CA GLY A 860 -23.62 6.42 18.77
C GLY A 860 -24.45 5.81 19.92
N ILE A 861 -23.79 5.30 20.97
CA ILE A 861 -24.45 4.83 22.18
C ILE A 861 -25.18 5.98 22.89
N GLY A 862 -24.53 7.14 23.02
CA GLY A 862 -25.15 8.32 23.62
C GLY A 862 -26.36 8.79 22.82
N LEU A 863 -26.25 8.92 21.50
CA LEU A 863 -27.36 9.27 20.61
C LEU A 863 -28.49 8.24 20.66
N SER A 864 -28.17 6.93 20.66
CA SER A 864 -29.19 5.89 20.72
C SER A 864 -29.99 5.94 22.03
N ASN A 865 -29.33 6.21 23.16
CA ASN A 865 -29.96 6.36 24.44
C ASN A 865 -30.90 7.58 24.58
N LEU A 866 -30.70 8.59 23.73
CA LEU A 866 -31.58 9.75 23.63
C LEU A 866 -32.70 9.55 22.58
N VAL A 867 -32.35 9.00 21.43
CA VAL A 867 -33.27 8.87 20.27
C VAL A 867 -34.31 7.79 20.50
N VAL A 868 -33.92 6.62 21.04
CA VAL A 868 -34.90 5.53 21.25
C VAL A 868 -36.06 5.92 22.16
N PRO A 869 -35.85 6.46 23.37
CA PRO A 869 -36.99 6.88 24.21
C PRO A 869 -37.74 8.10 23.66
N ALA A 870 -37.05 8.94 22.88
CA ALA A 870 -37.67 10.12 22.27
C ALA A 870 -38.55 9.82 21.03
N THR A 871 -38.31 8.68 20.33
CA THR A 871 -39.04 8.37 19.09
C THR A 871 -39.91 7.11 19.19
N LEU A 872 -39.40 6.06 19.85
CA LEU A 872 -40.02 4.75 19.82
C LEU A 872 -41.47 4.72 20.38
N PRO A 873 -41.80 5.39 21.49
CA PRO A 873 -43.20 5.43 21.99
C PRO A 873 -44.17 6.06 21.00
N GLY A 874 -43.76 7.12 20.32
CA GLY A 874 -44.53 7.77 19.27
C GLY A 874 -44.72 6.87 18.05
N LEU A 875 -43.67 6.17 17.61
CA LEU A 875 -43.71 5.21 16.50
C LEU A 875 -44.61 4.02 16.81
N ILE A 876 -44.53 3.47 18.02
CA ILE A 876 -45.43 2.40 18.47
C ILE A 876 -46.89 2.87 18.43
N ARG A 877 -47.17 4.03 18.99
CA ARG A 877 -48.51 4.62 18.94
C ARG A 877 -49.01 4.75 17.50
N TRP A 878 -48.16 5.25 16.62
CA TRP A 878 -48.49 5.44 15.19
C TRP A 878 -48.73 4.11 14.46
N THR A 879 -47.87 3.11 14.66
CA THR A 879 -48.04 1.78 14.04
C THR A 879 -49.23 0.99 14.56
N VAL A 880 -49.65 1.16 15.83
CA VAL A 880 -50.82 0.54 16.43
C VAL A 880 -52.13 1.25 16.04
N SER A 881 -52.10 2.58 15.87
CA SER A 881 -53.27 3.38 15.50
C SER A 881 -53.58 3.36 14.00
N PHE A 882 -52.67 2.87 13.15
CA PHE A 882 -52.99 2.65 11.75
C PHE A 882 -54.10 1.58 11.63
N PRO A 883 -55.26 1.89 11.04
CA PRO A 883 -56.33 0.93 10.87
C PRO A 883 -55.78 -0.31 10.15
N ARG A 884 -56.09 -1.47 10.69
CA ARG A 884 -55.70 -2.76 10.06
C ARG A 884 -56.22 -2.77 8.64
N TRP A 885 -55.39 -2.71 7.66
CA TRP A 885 -55.73 -2.83 6.22
C TRP A 885 -56.60 -4.07 5.95
N SER A 886 -56.59 -5.07 6.82
CA SER A 886 -57.47 -6.25 6.79
C SER A 886 -58.94 -5.91 7.07
N GLN A 887 -59.26 -4.78 7.72
CA GLN A 887 -60.64 -4.36 7.91
C GLN A 887 -61.18 -3.55 6.69
N LEU A 888 -60.29 -2.82 6.00
CA LEU A 888 -60.70 -2.10 4.77
C LEU A 888 -60.93 -3.05 3.56
N LEU A 889 -60.27 -4.21 3.55
CA LEU A 889 -60.49 -5.25 2.53
C LEU A 889 -61.75 -6.08 2.82
N LYS A 890 -62.22 -6.21 4.08
CA LYS A 890 -63.46 -6.86 4.41
C LYS A 890 -64.72 -6.00 4.14
N HIS A 891 -64.63 -4.70 4.09
CA HIS A 891 -65.72 -3.82 3.71
C HIS A 891 -65.88 -3.59 2.19
N ARG A 892 -64.97 -4.17 1.35
CA ARG A 892 -65.16 -4.14 -0.12
C ARG A 892 -65.69 -5.45 -0.70
N SER A 893 -66.00 -6.43 0.15
CA SER A 893 -66.58 -7.70 -0.26
C SER A 893 -67.98 -7.94 0.34
N MET A 894 -68.70 -6.87 0.69
CA MET A 894 -70.17 -6.84 0.88
C MET A 894 -70.80 -5.88 -0.11
#